data_8bdaeb27ffa2003ca3b91ab327c90c33
#
_entry.id   8bdaeb27ffa2003ca3b91ab327c90c33
#
_cell.length_a   1.000
_cell.length_b   1.000
_cell.length_c   1.000
_cell.angle_alpha   90.00
_cell.angle_beta   90.00
_cell.angle_gamma   90.00
#
_symmetry.space_group_name_H-M   'P 1'
#
loop_
_entity.id
_entity.type
_entity.pdbx_description
1 polymer ?
#
loop_
_entity_poly.entity_id
_entity_poly.type
_entity_poly.pdbx_seq_one_letter_code
_entity_poly.pdbx_strand_id
1 'polypeptide(L)'
;MRKLLSVLVFFHLMAILLNAQKVNLEGCPELKNKEADKLLKKALKTEVEGEARMLLRKTLELDPNHYVAAWELGRRAWINDMKSEAFEQFKVLAENCPNYHPDVFYFLGKACEEKKDYAQAINSYEIFLKREDISDSHYEEVKTTLPNLKSMEALLKKKVEFNPVFVSNVCTPSDEYSASLSPDNLFLFYTRKENRSPSEFGGSVSKAPVGLEIFYRSKALGNNKWTQGEEMVSPFNQGHTNGAAALTADNKTMYFVVCPNNEYQACDIWFSHCDGFFWSALQRISQNINSTYWDSQPTVSYDGNTLIFSSNRPGGFGGTDLYLSERNPKTKEWGSPKNLGPDINTDKNELTPFLHSDSQTLYFSSKGHNNFGGYDVFYVRGKLDGSWEKPVNIGSPINSGADEVSFFVSLDGKKGYFSSNNLKSKEGKSLGPGGLDVFSFDLYEEARPSEVFLIRGILKDNEGKRLGGSIEVFNETTLQKKTIEADQRDGEFVAILEANQVHTFSVETPGLAFSAKSITKENANDTLTLATGKVNQGAAFNFSELYFETNSITLSSQAKTYLKAFSRWLDKNTTVQIAIHGHTDNVGDSNANLALSSNRANAVKQFLLDSGIESQRIEAKGFGSTKPIASNATPEGKSKNRRTEFVILKP
;
A
#
# COMPACT_ATOMS: atom_id res chain seq x y z
N MET A 1 8.21 -50.73 3.98
CA MET A 1 7.66 -49.91 2.90
C MET A 1 8.64 -49.63 1.73
N ARG A 2 9.94 -49.33 1.94
CA ARG A 2 10.90 -49.08 0.83
C ARG A 2 11.17 -50.29 -0.10
N LYS A 3 11.08 -51.53 0.39
CA LYS A 3 11.27 -52.75 -0.44
C LYS A 3 10.05 -53.15 -1.27
N LEU A 4 8.83 -52.72 -0.90
CA LEU A 4 7.64 -52.95 -1.72
C LEU A 4 7.53 -51.96 -2.90
N LEU A 5 8.03 -50.73 -2.73
CA LEU A 5 8.05 -49.73 -3.80
C LEU A 5 9.02 -50.14 -4.93
N SER A 6 10.19 -50.73 -4.59
CA SER A 6 11.17 -51.18 -5.60
C SER A 6 10.66 -52.35 -6.44
N VAL A 7 9.82 -53.23 -5.88
CA VAL A 7 9.23 -54.37 -6.66
C VAL A 7 8.11 -53.92 -7.57
N LEU A 8 7.31 -52.95 -7.14
CA LEU A 8 6.26 -52.36 -8.01
C LEU A 8 6.82 -51.58 -9.20
N VAL A 9 7.95 -50.88 -8.99
CA VAL A 9 8.67 -50.18 -10.07
C VAL A 9 9.29 -51.16 -11.06
N PHE A 10 9.77 -52.34 -10.60
CA PHE A 10 10.33 -53.39 -11.47
C PHE A 10 9.26 -54.06 -12.34
N PHE A 11 8.06 -54.31 -11.83
CA PHE A 11 6.93 -54.87 -12.63
C PHE A 11 6.35 -53.85 -13.63
N HIS A 12 6.37 -52.56 -13.30
CA HIS A 12 5.98 -51.53 -14.28
C HIS A 12 7.04 -51.38 -15.39
N LEU A 13 8.32 -51.54 -15.11
CA LEU A 13 9.40 -51.52 -16.13
C LEU A 13 9.30 -52.71 -17.10
N MET A 14 8.85 -53.88 -16.64
CA MET A 14 8.66 -55.05 -17.50
C MET A 14 7.39 -54.95 -18.36
N ALA A 15 6.35 -54.29 -17.88
CA ALA A 15 5.10 -54.06 -18.62
C ALA A 15 5.29 -53.01 -19.74
N ILE A 16 6.19 -52.04 -19.60
CA ILE A 16 6.48 -51.04 -20.63
C ILE A 16 7.31 -51.63 -21.78
N LEU A 17 8.06 -52.71 -21.54
CA LEU A 17 8.76 -53.43 -22.60
C LEU A 17 7.85 -54.36 -23.42
N LEU A 18 6.62 -54.66 -22.93
CA LEU A 18 5.67 -55.56 -23.59
C LEU A 18 4.49 -54.85 -24.27
N ASN A 19 4.23 -53.60 -23.94
CA ASN A 19 3.33 -52.74 -24.69
C ASN A 19 4.13 -51.87 -25.64
N ALA A 20 4.56 -52.43 -26.79
CA ALA A 20 4.98 -51.65 -27.95
C ALA A 20 3.76 -50.82 -28.45
N GLN A 21 3.42 -49.75 -27.76
CA GLN A 21 2.75 -48.64 -28.44
C GLN A 21 3.59 -48.34 -29.68
N LYS A 22 2.95 -48.22 -30.83
CA LYS A 22 3.65 -47.81 -32.07
C LYS A 22 4.23 -46.43 -31.84
N VAL A 23 5.47 -46.37 -31.37
CA VAL A 23 6.25 -45.13 -31.26
C VAL A 23 6.34 -44.59 -32.68
N ASN A 24 5.77 -43.44 -32.93
CA ASN A 24 5.89 -42.75 -34.19
C ASN A 24 7.32 -42.19 -34.28
N LEU A 25 8.22 -42.95 -34.86
CA LEU A 25 9.66 -42.57 -35.05
C LEU A 25 9.86 -41.68 -36.29
N GLU A 26 8.79 -41.13 -36.85
CA GLU A 26 8.88 -40.20 -37.96
C GLU A 26 9.66 -38.94 -37.52
N GLY A 27 10.73 -38.66 -38.22
CA GLY A 27 11.66 -37.56 -37.88
C GLY A 27 12.78 -37.92 -36.91
N CYS A 28 12.85 -39.19 -36.41
CA CYS A 28 13.96 -39.61 -35.55
C CYS A 28 15.14 -40.15 -36.38
N PRO A 29 16.40 -39.91 -35.93
CA PRO A 29 17.57 -40.45 -36.63
C PRO A 29 17.63 -41.97 -36.56
N GLU A 30 18.15 -42.60 -37.60
CA GLU A 30 18.35 -44.05 -37.63
C GLU A 30 19.53 -44.44 -36.74
N LEU A 31 19.28 -45.32 -35.73
CA LEU A 31 20.34 -45.81 -34.84
C LEU A 31 21.18 -46.88 -35.54
N LYS A 32 22.44 -46.56 -35.86
CA LYS A 32 23.32 -47.46 -36.61
C LYS A 32 24.53 -47.96 -35.81
N ASN A 33 24.77 -47.36 -34.60
CA ASN A 33 25.95 -47.66 -33.79
C ASN A 33 25.71 -48.89 -32.89
N LYS A 34 26.16 -50.08 -33.34
CA LYS A 34 25.97 -51.34 -32.60
C LYS A 34 26.69 -51.38 -31.24
N GLU A 35 27.76 -50.59 -31.06
CA GLU A 35 28.50 -50.52 -29.81
C GLU A 35 27.77 -49.67 -28.80
N ALA A 36 27.20 -48.55 -29.23
CA ALA A 36 26.27 -47.71 -28.42
C ALA A 36 25.07 -48.55 -27.95
N ASP A 37 24.42 -49.33 -28.85
CA ASP A 37 23.32 -50.23 -28.49
C ASP A 37 23.70 -51.26 -27.43
N LYS A 38 24.90 -51.82 -27.45
CA LYS A 38 25.38 -52.78 -26.43
C LYS A 38 25.53 -52.09 -25.06
N LEU A 39 26.04 -50.85 -25.02
CA LEU A 39 26.20 -50.09 -23.79
C LEU A 39 24.83 -49.71 -23.24
N LEU A 40 23.86 -49.27 -24.06
CA LEU A 40 22.50 -49.03 -23.65
C LEU A 40 21.87 -50.27 -23.02
N LYS A 41 21.95 -51.44 -23.68
CA LYS A 41 21.42 -52.70 -23.14
C LYS A 41 22.04 -53.06 -21.79
N LYS A 42 23.31 -52.77 -21.59
CA LYS A 42 23.99 -52.95 -20.30
C LYS A 42 23.46 -51.94 -19.27
N ALA A 43 23.35 -50.68 -19.62
CA ALA A 43 22.84 -49.62 -18.74
C ALA A 43 21.42 -49.93 -18.21
N LEU A 44 20.52 -50.41 -19.09
CA LEU A 44 19.13 -50.77 -18.74
C LEU A 44 19.05 -51.97 -17.80
N LYS A 45 20.05 -52.84 -17.74
CA LYS A 45 20.10 -54.00 -16.85
C LYS A 45 20.86 -53.72 -15.56
N THR A 46 21.53 -52.60 -15.43
CA THR A 46 22.36 -52.24 -14.28
C THR A 46 21.48 -51.69 -13.18
N GLU A 47 21.56 -52.31 -11.99
CA GLU A 47 20.77 -51.89 -10.79
C GLU A 47 21.40 -50.70 -10.07
N VAL A 48 22.70 -50.48 -10.23
CA VAL A 48 23.43 -49.38 -9.62
C VAL A 48 23.22 -48.11 -10.45
N GLU A 49 22.48 -47.16 -9.91
CA GLU A 49 22.04 -45.97 -10.66
C GLU A 49 23.20 -45.13 -11.21
N GLY A 50 24.28 -44.96 -10.44
CA GLY A 50 25.48 -44.23 -10.89
C GLY A 50 26.17 -44.92 -12.07
N GLU A 51 26.27 -46.26 -12.08
CA GLU A 51 26.85 -47.04 -13.17
C GLU A 51 25.94 -46.98 -14.41
N ALA A 52 24.62 -47.11 -14.23
CA ALA A 52 23.67 -46.99 -15.32
C ALA A 52 23.80 -45.66 -16.06
N ARG A 53 23.83 -44.53 -15.33
CA ARG A 53 24.01 -43.21 -15.93
C ARG A 53 25.38 -43.05 -16.61
N MET A 54 26.44 -43.58 -16.02
CA MET A 54 27.76 -43.58 -16.67
C MET A 54 27.75 -44.33 -18.01
N LEU A 55 27.10 -45.48 -18.09
CA LEU A 55 26.95 -46.25 -19.32
C LEU A 55 26.09 -45.51 -20.37
N LEU A 56 25.04 -44.82 -19.94
CA LEU A 56 24.19 -43.99 -20.82
C LEU A 56 25.01 -42.82 -21.40
N ARG A 57 25.82 -42.13 -20.59
CA ARG A 57 26.73 -41.08 -21.08
C ARG A 57 27.69 -41.62 -22.11
N LYS A 58 28.33 -42.77 -21.88
CA LYS A 58 29.21 -43.44 -22.87
C LYS A 58 28.45 -43.82 -24.14
N THR A 59 27.19 -44.21 -24.03
CA THR A 59 26.36 -44.47 -25.21
C THR A 59 26.20 -43.22 -26.05
N LEU A 60 25.93 -42.05 -25.41
CA LEU A 60 25.77 -40.76 -26.09
C LEU A 60 27.13 -40.17 -26.58
N GLU A 61 28.24 -40.53 -25.97
CA GLU A 61 29.59 -40.20 -26.49
C GLU A 61 29.87 -40.93 -27.83
N LEU A 62 29.39 -42.19 -27.97
CA LEU A 62 29.54 -42.97 -29.20
C LEU A 62 28.50 -42.61 -30.25
N ASP A 63 27.31 -42.24 -29.85
CA ASP A 63 26.20 -41.84 -30.70
C ASP A 63 25.40 -40.72 -30.05
N PRO A 64 25.73 -39.44 -30.31
CA PRO A 64 25.08 -38.28 -29.72
C PRO A 64 23.59 -38.20 -30.05
N ASN A 65 23.12 -38.83 -31.11
CA ASN A 65 21.73 -38.84 -31.55
C ASN A 65 20.94 -40.05 -31.04
N HIS A 66 21.50 -40.81 -30.09
CA HIS A 66 20.85 -41.99 -29.56
C HIS A 66 19.69 -41.65 -28.66
N TYR A 67 18.51 -41.36 -29.23
CA TYR A 67 17.32 -40.85 -28.54
C TYR A 67 16.86 -41.73 -27.36
N VAL A 68 16.99 -43.07 -27.42
CA VAL A 68 16.64 -43.97 -26.29
C VAL A 68 17.57 -43.72 -25.09
N ALA A 69 18.87 -43.56 -25.34
CA ALA A 69 19.85 -43.27 -24.29
C ALA A 69 19.65 -41.88 -23.71
N ALA A 70 19.34 -40.89 -24.55
CA ALA A 70 19.02 -39.52 -24.11
C ALA A 70 17.77 -39.49 -23.22
N TRP A 71 16.72 -40.18 -23.60
CA TRP A 71 15.49 -40.28 -22.78
C TRP A 71 15.79 -40.92 -21.41
N GLU A 72 16.43 -42.07 -21.39
CA GLU A 72 16.74 -42.79 -20.16
C GLU A 72 17.67 -41.99 -19.24
N LEU A 73 18.67 -41.30 -19.80
CA LEU A 73 19.58 -40.46 -19.04
C LEU A 73 18.86 -39.24 -18.49
N GLY A 74 18.05 -38.55 -19.32
CA GLY A 74 17.26 -37.38 -18.92
C GLY A 74 16.28 -37.70 -17.78
N ARG A 75 15.53 -38.79 -17.90
CA ARG A 75 14.57 -39.25 -16.89
C ARG A 75 15.28 -39.63 -15.56
N ARG A 76 16.38 -40.34 -15.61
CA ARG A 76 17.18 -40.71 -14.44
C ARG A 76 17.82 -39.48 -13.79
N ALA A 77 18.36 -38.57 -14.57
CA ALA A 77 18.90 -37.31 -14.09
C ALA A 77 17.79 -36.46 -13.38
N TRP A 78 16.59 -36.41 -13.96
CA TRP A 78 15.46 -35.72 -13.37
C TRP A 78 15.06 -36.26 -11.99
N ILE A 79 14.92 -37.58 -11.86
CA ILE A 79 14.58 -38.28 -10.61
C ILE A 79 15.65 -38.08 -9.53
N ASN A 80 16.91 -37.96 -9.92
CA ASN A 80 18.05 -37.76 -9.01
C ASN A 80 18.42 -36.28 -8.79
N ASP A 81 17.54 -35.34 -9.13
CA ASP A 81 17.71 -33.91 -8.96
C ASP A 81 18.90 -33.29 -9.73
N MET A 82 19.34 -33.95 -10.81
CA MET A 82 20.39 -33.46 -11.69
C MET A 82 19.78 -32.64 -12.84
N LYS A 83 19.12 -31.53 -12.51
CA LYS A 83 18.26 -30.77 -13.43
C LYS A 83 18.99 -30.28 -14.70
N SER A 84 20.23 -29.86 -14.58
CA SER A 84 21.02 -29.40 -15.75
C SER A 84 21.25 -30.51 -16.75
N GLU A 85 21.61 -31.73 -16.32
CA GLU A 85 21.81 -32.88 -17.19
C GLU A 85 20.48 -33.30 -17.84
N ALA A 86 19.39 -33.32 -17.05
CA ALA A 86 18.06 -33.64 -17.55
C ALA A 86 17.64 -32.66 -18.67
N PHE A 87 17.84 -31.37 -18.46
CA PHE A 87 17.55 -30.33 -19.46
C PHE A 87 18.27 -30.57 -20.78
N GLU A 88 19.59 -30.82 -20.76
CA GLU A 88 20.36 -31.05 -21.98
C GLU A 88 19.85 -32.28 -22.75
N GLN A 89 19.47 -33.34 -22.04
CA GLN A 89 18.98 -34.55 -22.71
C GLN A 89 17.56 -34.35 -23.30
N PHE A 90 16.66 -33.71 -22.59
CA PHE A 90 15.32 -33.44 -23.11
C PHE A 90 15.33 -32.42 -24.24
N LYS A 91 16.27 -31.47 -24.22
CA LYS A 91 16.48 -30.52 -25.31
C LYS A 91 16.93 -31.24 -26.58
N VAL A 92 17.97 -32.08 -26.48
CA VAL A 92 18.43 -32.89 -27.62
C VAL A 92 17.30 -33.76 -28.19
N LEU A 93 16.49 -34.36 -27.34
CA LEU A 93 15.33 -35.15 -27.78
C LEU A 93 14.28 -34.29 -28.50
N ALA A 94 13.94 -33.14 -27.95
CA ALA A 94 12.96 -32.25 -28.58
C ALA A 94 13.41 -31.74 -29.94
N GLU A 95 14.74 -31.57 -30.15
CA GLU A 95 15.32 -31.12 -31.41
C GLU A 95 15.44 -32.26 -32.42
N ASN A 96 15.91 -33.45 -31.99
CA ASN A 96 16.35 -34.52 -32.92
C ASN A 96 15.32 -35.66 -33.07
N CYS A 97 14.47 -35.89 -32.06
CA CYS A 97 13.47 -36.95 -32.08
C CYS A 97 12.23 -36.57 -31.21
N PRO A 98 11.49 -35.53 -31.59
CA PRO A 98 10.41 -34.93 -30.76
C PRO A 98 9.26 -35.92 -30.49
N ASN A 99 9.09 -36.92 -31.32
CA ASN A 99 7.98 -37.88 -31.21
C ASN A 99 8.34 -39.18 -30.50
N TYR A 100 9.57 -39.29 -29.97
CA TYR A 100 10.02 -40.52 -29.32
C TYR A 100 9.22 -40.90 -28.09
N HIS A 101 8.87 -39.93 -27.23
CA HIS A 101 8.07 -40.14 -26.03
C HIS A 101 7.10 -39.00 -25.86
N PRO A 102 5.83 -39.25 -25.46
CA PRO A 102 4.83 -38.19 -25.27
C PRO A 102 5.28 -37.11 -24.28
N ASP A 103 5.97 -37.49 -23.22
CA ASP A 103 6.39 -36.56 -22.15
C ASP A 103 7.69 -35.79 -22.41
N VAL A 104 8.33 -35.89 -23.59
CA VAL A 104 9.56 -35.13 -23.90
C VAL A 104 9.38 -33.64 -23.64
N PHE A 105 8.30 -33.06 -24.17
CA PHE A 105 8.02 -31.64 -24.01
C PHE A 105 7.50 -31.27 -22.62
N TYR A 106 6.87 -32.21 -21.88
CA TYR A 106 6.53 -32.01 -20.47
C TYR A 106 7.82 -31.83 -19.62
N PHE A 107 8.75 -32.78 -19.71
CA PHE A 107 10.00 -32.70 -18.94
C PHE A 107 10.91 -31.58 -19.39
N LEU A 108 10.93 -31.23 -20.68
CA LEU A 108 11.66 -30.06 -21.16
C LEU A 108 11.05 -28.78 -20.58
N GLY A 109 9.72 -28.66 -20.57
CA GLY A 109 9.01 -27.54 -19.96
C GLY A 109 9.36 -27.39 -18.48
N LYS A 110 9.28 -28.49 -17.70
CA LYS A 110 9.67 -28.53 -16.29
C LYS A 110 11.12 -28.09 -16.06
N ALA A 111 12.04 -28.58 -16.88
CA ALA A 111 13.46 -28.23 -16.77
C ALA A 111 13.73 -26.76 -17.15
N CYS A 112 12.94 -26.19 -18.06
CA CYS A 112 12.98 -24.76 -18.39
C CYS A 112 12.41 -23.89 -17.27
N GLU A 113 11.34 -24.32 -16.60
CA GLU A 113 10.80 -23.66 -15.41
C GLU A 113 11.87 -23.53 -14.31
N GLU A 114 12.56 -24.63 -13.99
CA GLU A 114 13.66 -24.64 -13.01
C GLU A 114 14.79 -23.66 -13.36
N LYS A 115 15.05 -23.48 -14.66
CA LYS A 115 16.02 -22.50 -15.17
C LYS A 115 15.44 -21.09 -15.30
N LYS A 116 14.17 -20.90 -15.01
CA LYS A 116 13.43 -19.64 -15.23
C LYS A 116 13.41 -19.16 -16.68
N ASP A 117 13.60 -20.09 -17.64
CA ASP A 117 13.38 -19.82 -19.06
C ASP A 117 11.92 -20.05 -19.41
N TYR A 118 11.09 -19.09 -19.01
CA TYR A 118 9.64 -19.20 -19.15
C TYR A 118 9.19 -19.21 -20.61
N ALA A 119 9.89 -18.52 -21.51
CA ALA A 119 9.56 -18.53 -22.93
C ALA A 119 9.69 -19.95 -23.53
N GLN A 120 10.78 -20.65 -23.23
CA GLN A 120 10.98 -22.01 -23.69
C GLN A 120 10.07 -23.01 -22.96
N ALA A 121 9.78 -22.80 -21.67
CA ALA A 121 8.82 -23.59 -20.90
C ALA A 121 7.41 -23.52 -21.53
N ILE A 122 6.93 -22.29 -21.79
CA ILE A 122 5.62 -22.04 -22.43
C ILE A 122 5.55 -22.76 -23.79
N ASN A 123 6.56 -22.56 -24.65
CA ASN A 123 6.59 -23.22 -25.96
C ASN A 123 6.53 -24.74 -25.84
N SER A 124 7.31 -25.32 -24.91
CA SER A 124 7.33 -26.76 -24.67
C SER A 124 5.97 -27.28 -24.19
N TYR A 125 5.35 -26.60 -23.26
CA TYR A 125 4.00 -26.98 -22.77
C TYR A 125 2.91 -26.80 -23.82
N GLU A 126 2.97 -25.78 -24.66
CA GLU A 126 2.01 -25.62 -25.76
C GLU A 126 2.13 -26.75 -26.81
N ILE A 127 3.35 -27.22 -27.06
CA ILE A 127 3.56 -28.40 -27.92
C ILE A 127 3.04 -29.66 -27.23
N PHE A 128 3.32 -29.84 -25.94
CA PHE A 128 2.83 -30.97 -25.14
C PHE A 128 1.31 -31.07 -25.17
N LEU A 129 0.58 -29.98 -24.89
CA LEU A 129 -0.89 -29.96 -24.85
C LEU A 129 -1.58 -30.24 -26.21
N LYS A 130 -0.87 -30.15 -27.34
CA LYS A 130 -1.38 -30.47 -28.67
C LYS A 130 -1.27 -31.96 -29.01
N ARG A 131 -0.64 -32.76 -28.14
CA ARG A 131 -0.49 -34.21 -28.37
C ARG A 131 -1.72 -34.96 -27.87
N GLU A 132 -2.01 -36.08 -28.52
CA GLU A 132 -3.17 -36.93 -28.18
C GLU A 132 -2.77 -38.11 -27.26
N ASP A 133 -1.47 -38.40 -27.11
CA ASP A 133 -0.91 -39.59 -26.46
C ASP A 133 -0.33 -39.31 -25.06
N ILE A 134 -0.83 -38.28 -24.37
CA ILE A 134 -0.30 -37.80 -23.08
C ILE A 134 -1.07 -38.36 -21.88
N SER A 135 -0.43 -38.36 -20.69
CA SER A 135 -1.09 -38.77 -19.46
C SER A 135 -2.03 -37.67 -18.93
N ASP A 136 -3.19 -38.08 -18.41
CA ASP A 136 -4.18 -37.15 -17.84
C ASP A 136 -3.57 -36.31 -16.71
N SER A 137 -2.70 -36.88 -15.86
CA SER A 137 -2.07 -36.17 -14.75
C SER A 137 -1.13 -35.06 -15.21
N HIS A 138 -0.28 -35.30 -16.21
CA HIS A 138 0.61 -34.28 -16.78
C HIS A 138 -0.17 -33.22 -17.56
N TYR A 139 -1.26 -33.63 -18.23
CA TYR A 139 -2.14 -32.72 -18.95
C TYR A 139 -2.76 -31.68 -18.00
N GLU A 140 -3.40 -32.12 -16.91
CA GLU A 140 -4.04 -31.22 -15.95
C GLU A 140 -3.01 -30.35 -15.20
N GLU A 141 -1.83 -30.87 -14.90
CA GLU A 141 -0.73 -30.07 -14.32
C GLU A 141 -0.31 -28.94 -15.28
N VAL A 142 -0.04 -29.25 -16.54
CA VAL A 142 0.39 -28.25 -17.53
C VAL A 142 -0.72 -27.23 -17.79
N LYS A 143 -1.96 -27.68 -17.89
CA LYS A 143 -3.12 -26.81 -18.11
C LYS A 143 -3.31 -25.77 -17.00
N THR A 144 -3.00 -26.14 -15.75
CA THR A 144 -3.01 -25.21 -14.61
C THR A 144 -1.77 -24.34 -14.54
N THR A 145 -0.60 -24.83 -14.90
CA THR A 145 0.68 -24.12 -14.83
C THR A 145 0.87 -23.09 -15.95
N LEU A 146 0.46 -23.44 -17.17
CA LEU A 146 0.73 -22.62 -18.37
C LEU A 146 0.17 -21.19 -18.32
N PRO A 147 -1.05 -20.91 -17.79
CA PRO A 147 -1.54 -19.54 -17.63
C PRO A 147 -0.64 -18.70 -16.73
N ASN A 148 -0.14 -19.27 -15.64
CA ASN A 148 0.75 -18.59 -14.69
C ASN A 148 2.09 -18.26 -15.35
N LEU A 149 2.68 -19.20 -16.11
CA LEU A 149 3.93 -18.96 -16.84
C LEU A 149 3.79 -17.86 -17.90
N LYS A 150 2.67 -17.84 -18.63
CA LYS A 150 2.38 -16.75 -19.59
C LYS A 150 2.28 -15.40 -18.89
N SER A 151 1.65 -15.34 -17.74
CA SER A 151 1.58 -14.13 -16.93
C SER A 151 2.96 -13.72 -16.43
N MET A 152 3.79 -14.67 -15.97
CA MET A 152 5.18 -14.42 -15.56
C MET A 152 6.05 -13.90 -16.69
N GLU A 153 5.97 -14.51 -17.86
CA GLU A 153 6.71 -14.04 -19.04
C GLU A 153 6.31 -12.62 -19.44
N ALA A 154 5.00 -12.31 -19.38
CA ALA A 154 4.49 -10.98 -19.65
C ALA A 154 5.02 -9.95 -18.64
N LEU A 155 5.06 -10.30 -17.33
CA LEU A 155 5.63 -9.46 -16.28
C LEU A 155 7.12 -9.19 -16.50
N LEU A 156 7.91 -10.22 -16.89
CA LEU A 156 9.35 -10.08 -17.17
C LEU A 156 9.63 -9.20 -18.39
N LYS A 157 8.74 -9.17 -19.38
CA LYS A 157 8.83 -8.30 -20.55
C LYS A 157 8.49 -6.84 -20.22
N LYS A 158 7.61 -6.62 -19.26
CA LYS A 158 7.20 -5.28 -18.79
C LYS A 158 8.16 -4.80 -17.71
N LYS A 159 9.35 -4.35 -18.12
CA LYS A 159 10.29 -3.70 -17.19
C LYS A 159 9.78 -2.32 -16.82
N VAL A 160 9.85 -2.01 -15.52
CA VAL A 160 9.57 -0.68 -14.98
C VAL A 160 10.86 0.08 -14.73
N GLU A 161 10.77 1.41 -14.69
CA GLU A 161 11.90 2.25 -14.32
C GLU A 161 12.23 2.04 -12.84
N PHE A 162 13.51 1.75 -12.54
CA PHE A 162 13.94 1.43 -11.19
C PHE A 162 15.41 1.78 -10.97
N ASN A 163 15.63 2.83 -10.20
CA ASN A 163 16.95 3.34 -9.83
C ASN A 163 17.06 3.43 -8.30
N PRO A 164 17.22 2.29 -7.59
CA PRO A 164 17.22 2.28 -6.14
C PRO A 164 18.50 2.87 -5.57
N VAL A 165 18.32 3.63 -4.49
CA VAL A 165 19.41 4.18 -3.68
C VAL A 165 19.17 3.76 -2.24
N PHE A 166 20.18 3.18 -1.58
CA PHE A 166 20.06 2.88 -0.15
C PHE A 166 19.94 4.17 0.67
N VAL A 167 19.18 4.10 1.75
CA VAL A 167 18.93 5.27 2.62
C VAL A 167 20.14 5.47 3.53
N SER A 168 21.06 6.33 3.09
CA SER A 168 22.29 6.63 3.84
C SER A 168 21.96 7.18 5.24
N ASN A 169 22.83 6.89 6.23
CA ASN A 169 22.67 7.18 7.66
C ASN A 169 21.59 6.35 8.38
N VAL A 170 20.73 5.66 7.65
CA VAL A 170 19.79 4.66 8.19
C VAL A 170 20.42 3.28 8.12
N CYS A 171 20.90 2.88 6.93
CA CYS A 171 21.52 1.59 6.70
C CYS A 171 22.91 1.49 7.30
N THR A 172 23.19 0.34 7.93
CA THR A 172 24.46 0.00 8.58
C THR A 172 24.88 -1.43 8.15
N PRO A 173 26.01 -1.97 8.63
CA PRO A 173 26.29 -3.39 8.42
C PRO A 173 25.29 -4.38 9.06
N SER A 174 24.35 -3.88 9.86
CA SER A 174 23.25 -4.68 10.41
C SER A 174 22.07 -4.80 9.42
N ASP A 175 21.02 -5.54 9.81
CA ASP A 175 19.76 -5.58 9.06
C ASP A 175 18.86 -4.43 9.50
N GLU A 176 18.37 -3.61 8.56
CA GLU A 176 17.34 -2.60 8.76
C GLU A 176 16.09 -2.93 7.93
N TYR A 177 14.94 -3.07 8.61
CA TYR A 177 13.69 -3.47 7.98
C TYR A 177 12.45 -2.94 8.73
N SER A 178 11.26 -3.31 8.25
CA SER A 178 9.97 -2.81 8.76
C SER A 178 9.95 -1.28 8.86
N ALA A 179 10.53 -0.64 7.86
CA ALA A 179 10.59 0.80 7.82
C ALA A 179 9.23 1.42 7.48
N SER A 180 8.94 2.60 8.01
CA SER A 180 7.75 3.38 7.71
C SER A 180 8.01 4.88 7.86
N LEU A 181 7.35 5.71 7.05
CA LEU A 181 7.39 7.17 7.16
C LEU A 181 6.29 7.67 8.09
N SER A 182 6.60 8.74 8.86
CA SER A 182 5.54 9.55 9.43
C SER A 182 4.70 10.19 8.31
N PRO A 183 3.38 10.40 8.53
CA PRO A 183 2.49 10.98 7.52
C PRO A 183 2.91 12.36 6.97
N ASP A 184 3.73 13.10 7.70
CA ASP A 184 4.31 14.38 7.27
C ASP A 184 5.69 14.24 6.60
N ASN A 185 6.17 13.01 6.38
CA ASN A 185 7.50 12.67 5.84
C ASN A 185 8.68 13.26 6.66
N LEU A 186 8.47 13.62 7.93
CA LEU A 186 9.54 14.18 8.77
C LEU A 186 10.39 13.14 9.48
N PHE A 187 9.84 11.95 9.71
CA PHE A 187 10.53 10.86 10.40
C PHE A 187 10.41 9.55 9.62
N LEU A 188 11.50 8.79 9.61
CA LEU A 188 11.55 7.40 9.19
C LEU A 188 11.76 6.56 10.44
N PHE A 189 10.82 5.67 10.72
CA PHE A 189 10.89 4.66 11.77
C PHE A 189 11.30 3.33 11.16
N TYR A 190 12.12 2.54 11.85
CA TYR A 190 12.57 1.24 11.34
C TYR A 190 13.09 0.35 12.48
N THR A 191 13.17 -0.94 12.21
CA THR A 191 13.79 -1.92 13.11
C THR A 191 15.20 -2.19 12.63
N ARG A 192 16.17 -2.19 13.57
CA ARG A 192 17.55 -2.62 13.33
C ARG A 192 17.86 -3.85 14.17
N LYS A 193 18.44 -4.87 13.56
CA LYS A 193 18.90 -6.06 14.26
C LYS A 193 20.33 -5.90 14.72
N GLU A 194 20.54 -5.82 16.01
CA GLU A 194 21.86 -5.60 16.62
C GLU A 194 22.26 -6.77 17.51
N ASN A 195 23.54 -7.12 17.49
CA ASN A 195 24.13 -8.08 18.43
C ASN A 195 24.56 -7.33 19.68
N ARG A 196 23.71 -7.33 20.73
CA ARG A 196 24.01 -6.69 22.01
C ARG A 196 24.23 -7.71 23.13
N SER A 197 25.06 -7.34 24.09
CA SER A 197 25.26 -8.11 25.30
C SER A 197 24.01 -8.04 26.19
N PRO A 198 23.53 -9.16 26.76
CA PRO A 198 22.41 -9.16 27.71
C PRO A 198 22.61 -8.23 28.93
N SER A 199 23.85 -7.93 29.30
CA SER A 199 24.18 -7.00 30.39
C SER A 199 23.75 -5.55 30.10
N GLU A 200 23.59 -5.16 28.85
CA GLU A 200 23.15 -3.81 28.45
C GLU A 200 21.64 -3.58 28.68
N PHE A 201 20.89 -4.65 28.97
CA PHE A 201 19.46 -4.61 29.23
C PHE A 201 19.08 -4.99 30.68
N GLY A 202 20.02 -5.00 31.61
CA GLY A 202 19.75 -5.31 33.01
C GLY A 202 19.45 -6.77 33.32
N GLY A 203 19.71 -7.68 32.38
CA GLY A 203 19.55 -9.14 32.55
C GLY A 203 20.79 -9.80 33.13
N SER A 204 20.63 -10.96 33.76
CA SER A 204 21.73 -11.80 34.25
C SER A 204 22.65 -12.21 33.12
N VAL A 205 23.95 -12.20 33.36
CA VAL A 205 25.04 -12.43 32.43
C VAL A 205 24.84 -13.75 31.65
N SER A 206 24.33 -13.67 30.42
CA SER A 206 24.43 -14.73 29.42
C SER A 206 25.69 -14.48 28.58
N LYS A 207 26.41 -15.53 28.24
CA LYS A 207 27.75 -15.44 27.63
C LYS A 207 27.77 -15.19 26.14
N ALA A 208 26.63 -15.09 25.45
CA ALA A 208 26.59 -14.90 24.00
C ALA A 208 25.79 -13.63 23.64
N PRO A 209 26.26 -12.83 22.64
CA PRO A 209 25.45 -11.74 22.08
C PRO A 209 24.16 -12.33 21.49
N VAL A 210 23.04 -11.70 21.80
CA VAL A 210 21.73 -12.06 21.23
C VAL A 210 21.39 -11.02 20.17
N GLY A 211 20.97 -11.47 18.99
CA GLY A 211 20.45 -10.58 17.97
C GLY A 211 19.14 -9.97 18.45
N LEU A 212 19.17 -8.69 18.82
CA LEU A 212 18.02 -7.94 19.30
C LEU A 212 17.50 -7.03 18.20
N GLU A 213 16.20 -7.00 18.06
CA GLU A 213 15.50 -6.09 17.17
C GLU A 213 15.16 -4.81 17.92
N ILE A 214 15.83 -3.73 17.57
CA ILE A 214 15.75 -2.43 18.24
C ILE A 214 15.01 -1.46 17.33
N PHE A 215 14.07 -0.72 17.89
CA PHE A 215 13.29 0.27 17.19
C PHE A 215 14.02 1.61 17.13
N TYR A 216 14.19 2.13 15.92
CA TYR A 216 14.93 3.35 15.60
C TYR A 216 14.06 4.38 14.90
N ARG A 217 14.49 5.64 14.94
CA ARG A 217 13.98 6.72 14.09
C ARG A 217 15.11 7.53 13.49
N SER A 218 14.87 8.12 12.32
CA SER A 218 15.72 9.13 11.69
C SER A 218 14.86 10.31 11.26
N LYS A 219 15.40 11.53 11.34
CA LYS A 219 14.71 12.75 10.93
C LYS A 219 15.11 13.12 9.50
N ALA A 220 14.15 13.56 8.70
CA ALA A 220 14.39 14.06 7.36
C ALA A 220 15.15 15.39 7.39
N LEU A 221 16.19 15.50 6.55
CA LEU A 221 16.98 16.72 6.32
C LEU A 221 16.64 17.39 4.98
N GLY A 222 15.66 16.85 4.25
CA GLY A 222 15.32 17.23 2.90
C GLY A 222 16.20 16.55 1.84
N ASN A 223 15.77 16.58 0.57
CA ASN A 223 16.49 15.99 -0.57
C ASN A 223 16.90 14.52 -0.36
N ASN A 224 16.02 13.71 0.21
CA ASN A 224 16.28 12.29 0.54
C ASN A 224 17.43 12.04 1.50
N LYS A 225 17.84 13.05 2.29
CA LYS A 225 18.85 12.91 3.34
C LYS A 225 18.17 12.74 4.69
N TRP A 226 18.79 11.92 5.53
CA TRP A 226 18.29 11.55 6.85
C TRP A 226 19.36 11.79 7.91
N THR A 227 18.97 12.07 9.14
CA THR A 227 19.90 12.03 10.27
C THR A 227 20.39 10.61 10.50
N GLN A 228 21.48 10.46 11.22
CA GLN A 228 21.85 9.16 11.78
C GLN A 228 20.69 8.64 12.64
N GLY A 229 20.46 7.32 12.59
CA GLY A 229 19.41 6.68 13.37
C GLY A 229 19.57 6.88 14.86
N GLU A 230 18.50 7.27 15.52
CA GLU A 230 18.40 7.41 16.97
C GLU A 230 17.53 6.27 17.51
N GLU A 231 18.00 5.56 18.52
CA GLU A 231 17.22 4.55 19.22
C GLU A 231 16.00 5.20 19.89
N MET A 232 14.83 4.61 19.71
CA MET A 232 13.62 5.06 20.40
C MET A 232 13.74 4.78 21.90
N VAL A 233 13.62 5.85 22.68
CA VAL A 233 13.70 5.77 24.16
C VAL A 233 12.38 5.28 24.76
N SER A 234 12.37 5.05 26.08
CA SER A 234 11.15 4.69 26.83
C SER A 234 9.93 5.48 26.32
N PRO A 235 8.78 4.77 26.13
CA PRO A 235 8.45 3.40 26.59
C PRO A 235 8.84 2.28 25.61
N PHE A 236 9.49 2.56 24.49
CA PHE A 236 9.95 1.57 23.53
C PHE A 236 11.24 0.86 24.00
N ASN A 237 11.58 -0.23 23.33
CA ASN A 237 12.84 -0.98 23.57
C ASN A 237 13.05 -1.44 25.02
N GLN A 238 11.97 -1.72 25.76
CA GLN A 238 12.00 -2.11 27.17
C GLN A 238 12.06 -3.64 27.34
N GLY A 239 13.08 -4.31 26.76
CA GLY A 239 13.29 -5.75 26.91
C GLY A 239 12.37 -6.62 26.03
N HIS A 240 11.73 -6.06 25.03
CA HIS A 240 10.93 -6.73 24.01
C HIS A 240 11.38 -6.28 22.62
N THR A 241 11.19 -7.13 21.62
CA THR A 241 11.32 -6.74 20.23
C THR A 241 10.18 -5.80 19.84
N ASN A 242 10.51 -4.66 19.26
CA ASN A 242 9.53 -3.68 18.79
C ASN A 242 9.82 -3.34 17.33
N GLY A 243 8.77 -3.13 16.55
CA GLY A 243 8.95 -2.73 15.15
C GLY A 243 7.63 -2.58 14.40
N ALA A 244 7.73 -2.46 13.08
CA ALA A 244 6.60 -2.36 12.16
C ALA A 244 5.58 -1.29 12.58
N ALA A 245 6.03 -0.02 12.64
CA ALA A 245 5.21 1.08 13.12
C ALA A 245 4.30 1.66 12.04
N ALA A 246 3.09 2.09 12.45
CA ALA A 246 2.17 2.90 11.67
C ALA A 246 1.64 4.06 12.52
N LEU A 247 1.59 5.26 11.95
CA LEU A 247 1.16 6.46 12.64
C LEU A 247 -0.14 7.02 12.05
N THR A 248 -0.97 7.63 12.91
CA THR A 248 -2.07 8.49 12.49
C THR A 248 -1.54 9.80 11.87
N ALA A 249 -2.34 10.46 11.02
CA ALA A 249 -1.90 11.64 10.26
C ALA A 249 -1.42 12.80 11.15
N ASP A 250 -1.91 12.90 12.37
CA ASP A 250 -1.50 13.90 13.36
C ASP A 250 -0.17 13.59 14.05
N ASN A 251 0.44 12.42 13.77
CA ASN A 251 1.62 11.87 14.46
C ASN A 251 1.41 11.65 15.97
N LYS A 252 0.17 11.67 16.45
CA LYS A 252 -0.12 11.56 17.90
C LYS A 252 -0.34 10.12 18.37
N THR A 253 -0.69 9.18 17.47
CA THR A 253 -0.85 7.77 17.84
C THR A 253 0.01 6.88 16.95
N MET A 254 0.83 6.06 17.56
CA MET A 254 1.64 5.05 16.88
C MET A 254 1.13 3.66 17.26
N TYR A 255 0.80 2.87 16.25
CA TYR A 255 0.57 1.44 16.35
C TYR A 255 1.86 0.72 15.97
N PHE A 256 2.23 -0.31 16.67
CA PHE A 256 3.46 -1.05 16.42
C PHE A 256 3.37 -2.46 17.01
N VAL A 257 4.33 -3.29 16.69
CA VAL A 257 4.38 -4.68 17.12
C VAL A 257 5.27 -4.82 18.34
N VAL A 258 4.83 -5.62 19.30
CA VAL A 258 5.63 -6.07 20.43
C VAL A 258 5.66 -7.60 20.42
N CYS A 259 6.86 -8.17 20.30
CA CYS A 259 7.09 -9.61 20.37
C CYS A 259 7.80 -9.93 21.69
N PRO A 260 7.21 -10.80 22.54
CA PRO A 260 7.86 -11.23 23.76
C PRO A 260 9.12 -12.06 23.48
N ASN A 261 10.12 -11.94 24.36
CA ASN A 261 11.38 -12.69 24.24
C ASN A 261 11.26 -14.17 24.67
N ASN A 262 10.07 -14.75 24.60
CA ASN A 262 9.85 -16.17 24.92
C ASN A 262 9.11 -16.87 23.78
N GLU A 263 9.44 -18.14 23.57
CA GLU A 263 8.91 -18.98 22.48
C GLU A 263 7.40 -19.32 22.61
N TYR A 264 6.76 -18.94 23.72
CA TYR A 264 5.38 -19.33 24.05
C TYR A 264 4.34 -18.24 23.82
N GLN A 265 4.76 -17.02 23.50
CA GLN A 265 3.84 -15.90 23.28
C GLN A 265 4.03 -15.34 21.87
N ALA A 266 2.93 -15.17 21.17
CA ALA A 266 2.91 -14.57 19.83
C ALA A 266 3.14 -13.05 19.89
N CYS A 267 3.54 -12.46 18.77
CA CYS A 267 3.59 -11.02 18.62
C CYS A 267 2.19 -10.42 18.63
N ASP A 268 2.04 -9.26 19.25
CA ASP A 268 0.80 -8.51 19.38
C ASP A 268 0.96 -7.08 18.88
N ILE A 269 -0.14 -6.46 18.46
CA ILE A 269 -0.20 -5.05 18.11
C ILE A 269 -0.47 -4.22 19.37
N TRP A 270 0.37 -3.23 19.59
CA TRP A 270 0.30 -2.27 20.68
C TRP A 270 0.19 -0.86 20.14
N PHE A 271 -0.14 0.10 20.98
CA PHE A 271 -0.11 1.51 20.63
C PHE A 271 0.42 2.35 21.78
N SER A 272 0.92 3.53 21.40
CA SER A 272 1.28 4.60 22.33
C SER A 272 0.78 5.93 21.77
N HIS A 273 0.43 6.85 22.67
CA HIS A 273 -0.04 8.17 22.32
C HIS A 273 1.00 9.22 22.69
N CYS A 274 1.31 10.14 21.78
CA CYS A 274 2.21 11.26 21.99
C CYS A 274 1.42 12.53 22.33
N ASP A 275 1.77 13.19 23.42
CA ASP A 275 1.18 14.46 23.81
C ASP A 275 1.85 15.68 23.14
N GLY A 276 2.80 15.44 22.23
CA GLY A 276 3.63 16.42 21.55
C GLY A 276 5.08 16.45 22.08
N PHE A 277 5.34 15.86 23.25
CA PHE A 277 6.65 15.77 23.86
C PHE A 277 7.04 14.35 24.25
N PHE A 278 6.12 13.61 24.85
CA PHE A 278 6.37 12.28 25.41
C PHE A 278 5.38 11.26 24.90
N TRP A 279 5.87 10.04 24.72
CA TRP A 279 5.03 8.88 24.42
C TRP A 279 4.46 8.32 25.73
N SER A 280 3.18 8.01 25.75
CA SER A 280 2.51 7.34 26.88
C SER A 280 3.07 5.93 27.10
N ALA A 281 2.79 5.34 28.25
CA ALA A 281 3.04 3.90 28.46
C ALA A 281 2.38 3.07 27.36
N LEU A 282 3.04 1.98 26.95
CA LEU A 282 2.56 1.08 25.91
C LEU A 282 1.23 0.45 26.32
N GLN A 283 0.28 0.42 25.43
CA GLN A 283 -1.03 -0.17 25.63
C GLN A 283 -1.28 -1.23 24.57
N ARG A 284 -1.70 -2.41 25.01
CA ARG A 284 -2.11 -3.47 24.09
C ARG A 284 -3.42 -3.04 23.42
N ILE A 285 -3.51 -3.20 22.12
CA ILE A 285 -4.78 -2.94 21.40
C ILE A 285 -5.84 -3.97 21.86
N SER A 286 -7.11 -3.72 21.59
CA SER A 286 -8.21 -4.55 22.10
C SER A 286 -8.05 -6.03 21.77
N GLN A 287 -8.69 -6.90 22.59
CA GLN A 287 -8.74 -8.35 22.37
C GLN A 287 -9.47 -8.74 21.08
N ASN A 288 -10.24 -7.83 20.48
CA ASN A 288 -10.83 -8.07 19.16
C ASN A 288 -9.75 -8.13 18.07
N ILE A 289 -8.68 -7.35 18.21
CA ILE A 289 -7.58 -7.30 17.25
C ILE A 289 -6.55 -8.40 17.56
N ASN A 290 -5.97 -8.38 18.74
CA ASN A 290 -4.95 -9.35 19.15
C ASN A 290 -5.60 -10.69 19.51
N SER A 291 -5.24 -11.72 18.80
CA SER A 291 -5.65 -13.10 19.05
C SER A 291 -4.63 -13.84 19.96
N THR A 292 -4.75 -15.14 20.07
CA THR A 292 -3.72 -16.00 20.66
C THR A 292 -2.64 -16.43 19.66
N TYR A 293 -2.75 -15.95 18.43
CA TYR A 293 -1.85 -16.23 17.32
C TYR A 293 -0.98 -15.01 17.03
N TRP A 294 -0.13 -15.10 16.01
CA TRP A 294 0.71 -14.01 15.57
C TRP A 294 -0.12 -12.92 14.87
N ASP A 295 -0.15 -11.72 15.44
CA ASP A 295 -0.81 -10.54 14.91
C ASP A 295 0.22 -9.41 14.80
N SER A 296 0.51 -8.93 13.58
CA SER A 296 1.69 -8.12 13.34
C SER A 296 1.55 -7.19 12.14
N GLN A 297 2.55 -6.33 11.95
CA GLN A 297 2.73 -5.46 10.79
C GLN A 297 1.48 -4.60 10.50
N PRO A 298 1.04 -3.79 11.46
CA PRO A 298 -0.13 -2.93 11.28
C PRO A 298 0.13 -1.81 10.30
N THR A 299 -0.90 -1.44 9.55
CA THR A 299 -1.02 -0.16 8.86
C THR A 299 -2.36 0.48 9.22
N VAL A 300 -2.41 1.79 9.35
CA VAL A 300 -3.59 2.53 9.79
C VAL A 300 -3.95 3.60 8.76
N SER A 301 -5.27 3.80 8.51
CA SER A 301 -5.73 4.91 7.70
C SER A 301 -5.36 6.25 8.35
N TYR A 302 -5.25 7.30 7.53
CA TYR A 302 -4.84 8.62 8.02
C TYR A 302 -5.77 9.17 9.13
N ASP A 303 -7.05 8.81 9.12
CA ASP A 303 -8.04 9.21 10.14
C ASP A 303 -8.03 8.32 11.39
N GLY A 304 -7.20 7.27 11.42
CA GLY A 304 -7.05 6.35 12.54
C GLY A 304 -8.24 5.40 12.74
N ASN A 305 -9.14 5.26 11.77
CA ASN A 305 -10.37 4.48 11.92
C ASN A 305 -10.34 3.12 11.20
N THR A 306 -9.37 2.88 10.34
CA THR A 306 -9.16 1.59 9.67
C THR A 306 -7.78 1.06 9.98
N LEU A 307 -7.71 -0.18 10.44
CA LEU A 307 -6.49 -0.92 10.71
C LEU A 307 -6.45 -2.13 9.78
N ILE A 308 -5.33 -2.29 9.05
CA ILE A 308 -5.03 -3.52 8.30
C ILE A 308 -3.77 -4.12 8.90
N PHE A 309 -3.71 -5.43 9.05
CA PHE A 309 -2.59 -6.12 9.67
C PHE A 309 -2.48 -7.56 9.15
N SER A 310 -1.32 -8.18 9.37
CA SER A 310 -1.05 -9.57 9.03
C SER A 310 -1.32 -10.47 10.23
N SER A 311 -1.96 -11.63 10.01
CA SER A 311 -2.27 -12.58 11.08
C SER A 311 -2.30 -14.02 10.56
N ASN A 312 -1.79 -14.96 11.37
CA ASN A 312 -1.90 -16.39 11.09
C ASN A 312 -3.04 -17.07 11.91
N ARG A 313 -4.06 -16.28 12.30
CA ARG A 313 -5.24 -16.80 13.01
C ARG A 313 -6.02 -17.82 12.18
N PRO A 314 -6.66 -18.80 12.82
CA PRO A 314 -7.49 -19.79 12.12
C PRO A 314 -8.63 -19.16 11.32
N GLY A 315 -8.99 -19.81 10.21
CA GLY A 315 -10.08 -19.35 9.33
C GLY A 315 -9.63 -18.44 8.19
N GLY A 316 -8.32 -18.27 8.00
CA GLY A 316 -7.74 -17.66 6.82
C GLY A 316 -7.65 -18.61 5.61
N PHE A 317 -7.05 -18.13 4.53
CA PHE A 317 -6.86 -18.89 3.28
C PHE A 317 -5.50 -19.58 3.24
N GLY A 318 -4.46 -18.95 3.83
CA GLY A 318 -3.10 -19.42 3.81
C GLY A 318 -2.43 -19.55 5.18
N GLY A 319 -1.11 -19.38 5.19
CA GLY A 319 -0.33 -19.38 6.44
C GLY A 319 -0.52 -18.08 7.21
N THR A 320 -0.36 -16.96 6.55
CA THR A 320 -0.58 -15.62 7.10
C THR A 320 -1.40 -14.82 6.09
N ASP A 321 -2.48 -14.24 6.56
CA ASP A 321 -3.43 -13.47 5.75
C ASP A 321 -3.50 -12.01 6.22
N LEU A 322 -3.99 -11.12 5.35
CA LEU A 322 -4.31 -9.75 5.70
C LEU A 322 -5.75 -9.63 6.22
N TYR A 323 -5.90 -8.92 7.33
CA TYR A 323 -7.17 -8.65 7.99
C TYR A 323 -7.39 -7.15 8.13
N LEU A 324 -8.65 -6.72 8.04
CA LEU A 324 -9.10 -5.34 8.23
C LEU A 324 -10.02 -5.24 9.43
N SER A 325 -9.82 -4.22 10.26
CA SER A 325 -10.76 -3.82 11.32
C SER A 325 -11.08 -2.34 11.21
N GLU A 326 -12.33 -2.00 11.48
CA GLU A 326 -12.82 -0.63 11.53
C GLU A 326 -13.03 -0.21 12.98
N ARG A 327 -12.64 1.03 13.29
CA ARG A 327 -12.83 1.64 14.60
C ARG A 327 -14.14 2.42 14.62
N ASN A 328 -14.95 2.19 15.62
CA ASN A 328 -16.16 3.00 15.79
C ASN A 328 -15.76 4.46 16.12
N PRO A 329 -16.14 5.45 15.30
CA PRO A 329 -15.69 6.83 15.49
C PRO A 329 -16.22 7.47 16.77
N LYS A 330 -17.33 6.96 17.35
CA LYS A 330 -17.94 7.47 18.58
C LYS A 330 -17.38 6.81 19.83
N THR A 331 -17.37 5.46 19.88
CA THR A 331 -16.89 4.71 21.06
C THR A 331 -15.37 4.55 21.08
N LYS A 332 -14.70 4.77 19.92
CA LYS A 332 -13.26 4.54 19.72
C LYS A 332 -12.83 3.08 19.88
N GLU A 333 -13.76 2.15 19.86
CA GLU A 333 -13.51 0.72 19.96
C GLU A 333 -13.29 0.10 18.59
N TRP A 334 -12.35 -0.86 18.50
CA TRP A 334 -12.09 -1.63 17.29
C TRP A 334 -13.11 -2.75 17.14
N GLY A 335 -13.67 -2.87 15.93
CA GLY A 335 -14.53 -3.98 15.55
C GLY A 335 -13.76 -5.30 15.37
N SER A 336 -14.50 -6.39 15.15
CA SER A 336 -13.90 -7.68 14.85
C SER A 336 -13.20 -7.64 13.49
N PRO A 337 -11.96 -8.17 13.38
CA PRO A 337 -11.23 -8.23 12.12
C PRO A 337 -11.96 -9.08 11.07
N LYS A 338 -11.95 -8.59 9.84
CA LYS A 338 -12.46 -9.29 8.66
C LYS A 338 -11.27 -9.67 7.77
N ASN A 339 -11.21 -10.91 7.33
CA ASN A 339 -10.24 -11.33 6.32
C ASN A 339 -10.51 -10.57 5.01
N LEU A 340 -9.48 -10.09 4.32
CA LEU A 340 -9.62 -9.34 3.05
C LEU A 340 -10.11 -10.18 1.86
N GLY A 341 -10.28 -11.48 2.07
CA GLY A 341 -10.87 -12.39 1.07
C GLY A 341 -9.87 -12.97 0.08
N PRO A 342 -10.35 -13.90 -0.77
CA PRO A 342 -9.49 -14.73 -1.63
C PRO A 342 -8.90 -13.99 -2.84
N ASP A 343 -9.36 -12.76 -3.13
CA ASP A 343 -8.74 -11.93 -4.17
C ASP A 343 -7.42 -11.31 -3.68
N ILE A 344 -7.28 -11.08 -2.37
CA ILE A 344 -6.09 -10.49 -1.72
C ILE A 344 -5.25 -11.59 -1.07
N ASN A 345 -5.87 -12.45 -0.28
CA ASN A 345 -5.20 -13.52 0.44
C ASN A 345 -5.17 -14.80 -0.40
N THR A 346 -4.06 -15.53 -0.34
CA THR A 346 -3.81 -16.74 -1.11
C THR A 346 -3.66 -17.97 -0.17
N ASP A 347 -3.34 -19.13 -0.73
CA ASP A 347 -2.98 -20.32 0.03
C ASP A 347 -1.55 -20.27 0.63
N LYS A 348 -0.84 -19.15 0.48
CA LYS A 348 0.52 -18.90 0.99
C LYS A 348 0.50 -17.83 2.10
N ASN A 349 1.42 -16.90 2.05
CA ASN A 349 1.54 -15.84 3.05
C ASN A 349 1.43 -14.47 2.39
N GLU A 350 0.63 -13.60 2.98
CA GLU A 350 0.55 -12.17 2.71
C GLU A 350 1.03 -11.40 3.93
N LEU A 351 1.99 -10.48 3.71
CA LEU A 351 2.69 -9.75 4.78
C LEU A 351 2.81 -8.25 4.47
N THR A 352 3.23 -7.52 5.50
CA THR A 352 3.64 -6.11 5.42
C THR A 352 2.67 -5.21 4.65
N PRO A 353 1.38 -5.17 5.02
CA PRO A 353 0.44 -4.27 4.37
C PRO A 353 0.84 -2.81 4.63
N PHE A 354 0.71 -1.97 3.62
CA PHE A 354 0.85 -0.52 3.73
C PHE A 354 -0.33 0.16 3.03
N LEU A 355 -1.24 0.71 3.81
CA LEU A 355 -2.34 1.53 3.31
C LEU A 355 -1.83 2.96 3.12
N HIS A 356 -1.78 3.42 1.87
CA HIS A 356 -1.36 4.79 1.58
C HIS A 356 -2.38 5.80 2.13
N SER A 357 -1.90 7.02 2.36
CA SER A 357 -2.71 8.11 2.93
C SER A 357 -3.88 8.56 2.04
N ASP A 358 -3.97 8.13 0.78
CA ASP A 358 -5.16 8.30 -0.06
C ASP A 358 -6.33 7.42 0.39
N SER A 359 -6.09 6.49 1.32
CA SER A 359 -7.06 5.51 1.84
C SER A 359 -7.72 4.62 0.77
N GLN A 360 -7.10 4.51 -0.40
CA GLN A 360 -7.61 3.75 -1.55
C GLN A 360 -6.57 2.80 -2.14
N THR A 361 -5.28 2.99 -1.85
CA THR A 361 -4.20 2.15 -2.37
C THR A 361 -3.54 1.38 -1.24
N LEU A 362 -3.62 0.05 -1.32
CA LEU A 362 -2.97 -0.87 -0.39
C LEU A 362 -1.83 -1.58 -1.13
N TYR A 363 -0.61 -1.50 -0.57
CA TYR A 363 0.54 -2.30 -0.98
C TYR A 363 0.74 -3.43 0.02
N PHE A 364 1.22 -4.57 -0.44
CA PHE A 364 1.53 -5.72 0.42
C PHE A 364 2.50 -6.67 -0.25
N SER A 365 3.14 -7.54 0.51
CA SER A 365 4.03 -8.58 0.00
C SER A 365 3.34 -9.93 0.03
N SER A 366 3.42 -10.70 -1.05
CA SER A 366 2.80 -12.03 -1.17
C SER A 366 3.75 -13.08 -1.76
N LYS A 367 3.61 -14.31 -1.29
CA LYS A 367 4.23 -15.51 -1.89
C LYS A 367 3.27 -16.32 -2.77
N GLY A 368 1.98 -16.03 -2.72
CA GLY A 368 0.98 -16.87 -3.39
C GLY A 368 0.47 -16.32 -4.71
N HIS A 369 0.46 -14.99 -4.88
CA HIS A 369 0.17 -14.38 -6.17
C HIS A 369 1.28 -14.65 -7.17
N ASN A 370 1.01 -14.40 -8.45
CA ASN A 370 1.97 -14.60 -9.52
C ASN A 370 3.24 -13.74 -9.30
N ASN A 371 4.33 -14.37 -8.84
CA ASN A 371 5.53 -13.75 -8.31
C ASN A 371 6.82 -14.22 -9.01
N PHE A 372 7.95 -13.53 -8.77
CA PHE A 372 9.27 -13.85 -9.33
C PHE A 372 10.07 -14.87 -8.49
N GLY A 373 9.58 -15.27 -7.32
CA GLY A 373 10.20 -16.35 -6.53
C GLY A 373 10.13 -16.23 -5.02
N GLY A 374 10.40 -15.07 -4.44
CA GLY A 374 10.30 -14.81 -3.00
C GLY A 374 8.96 -14.19 -2.60
N TYR A 375 9.00 -13.28 -1.62
CA TYR A 375 7.92 -12.33 -1.42
C TYR A 375 8.03 -11.22 -2.45
N ASP A 376 7.02 -11.05 -3.26
CA ASP A 376 6.89 -9.97 -4.22
C ASP A 376 5.94 -8.90 -3.69
N VAL A 377 6.19 -7.65 -4.03
CA VAL A 377 5.30 -6.52 -3.72
C VAL A 377 4.18 -6.46 -4.74
N PHE A 378 2.96 -6.31 -4.21
CA PHE A 378 1.73 -6.09 -4.99
C PHE A 378 1.05 -4.82 -4.52
N TYR A 379 0.22 -4.25 -5.39
CA TYR A 379 -0.70 -3.20 -4.98
C TYR A 379 -2.11 -3.48 -5.48
N VAL A 380 -3.08 -3.00 -4.73
CA VAL A 380 -4.50 -3.01 -5.10
C VAL A 380 -5.09 -1.63 -4.90
N ARG A 381 -6.10 -1.31 -5.70
CA ARG A 381 -6.92 -0.12 -5.53
C ARG A 381 -8.33 -0.51 -5.17
N GLY A 382 -8.98 0.32 -4.40
CA GLY A 382 -10.33 0.06 -4.00
C GLY A 382 -10.79 0.98 -2.89
N LYS A 383 -11.98 0.70 -2.41
CA LYS A 383 -12.60 1.39 -1.29
C LYS A 383 -12.37 0.60 -0.01
N LEU A 384 -12.30 1.29 1.12
CA LEU A 384 -12.18 0.66 2.44
C LEU A 384 -13.43 -0.14 2.87
N ASP A 385 -14.49 -0.17 2.06
CA ASP A 385 -15.67 -1.00 2.25
C ASP A 385 -15.45 -2.49 1.90
N GLY A 386 -14.23 -2.84 1.49
CA GLY A 386 -13.83 -4.21 1.15
C GLY A 386 -13.95 -4.56 -0.33
N SER A 387 -14.32 -3.59 -1.18
CA SER A 387 -14.33 -3.79 -2.63
C SER A 387 -12.96 -3.41 -3.22
N TRP A 388 -12.06 -4.39 -3.29
CA TRP A 388 -10.74 -4.24 -3.86
C TRP A 388 -10.69 -4.65 -5.33
N GLU A 389 -9.85 -3.99 -6.12
CA GLU A 389 -9.45 -4.48 -7.44
C GLU A 389 -8.54 -5.72 -7.30
N LYS A 390 -8.25 -6.39 -8.42
CA LYS A 390 -7.29 -7.50 -8.41
C LYS A 390 -5.88 -6.99 -8.12
N PRO A 391 -5.07 -7.75 -7.34
CA PRO A 391 -3.68 -7.41 -7.08
C PRO A 391 -2.86 -7.31 -8.36
N VAL A 392 -2.07 -6.25 -8.43
CA VAL A 392 -1.13 -6.00 -9.53
C VAL A 392 0.29 -6.15 -8.98
N ASN A 393 1.09 -7.05 -9.58
CA ASN A 393 2.51 -7.15 -9.28
C ASN A 393 3.20 -5.84 -9.68
N ILE A 394 3.99 -5.25 -8.79
CA ILE A 394 4.65 -3.96 -9.03
C ILE A 394 5.71 -4.02 -10.15
N GLY A 395 6.09 -5.24 -10.55
CA GLY A 395 6.91 -5.49 -11.73
C GLY A 395 8.41 -5.57 -11.48
N SER A 396 9.11 -6.09 -12.50
CA SER A 396 10.58 -6.20 -12.49
C SER A 396 11.20 -4.89 -13.01
N PRO A 397 12.34 -4.43 -12.44
CA PRO A 397 13.19 -5.13 -11.47
C PRO A 397 12.95 -4.74 -10.00
N ILE A 398 11.84 -4.09 -9.66
CA ILE A 398 11.48 -3.85 -8.24
C ILE A 398 11.31 -5.20 -7.55
N ASN A 399 10.43 -6.05 -8.08
CA ASN A 399 10.32 -7.44 -7.68
C ASN A 399 11.38 -8.30 -8.39
N SER A 400 11.95 -9.25 -7.67
CA SER A 400 13.02 -10.11 -8.10
C SER A 400 12.81 -11.58 -7.66
N GLY A 401 13.81 -12.41 -7.77
CA GLY A 401 13.77 -13.76 -7.19
C GLY A 401 14.06 -13.82 -5.69
N ALA A 402 14.24 -12.67 -5.04
CA ALA A 402 14.49 -12.52 -3.60
C ALA A 402 13.18 -12.19 -2.84
N ASP A 403 13.30 -11.84 -1.58
CA ASP A 403 12.20 -11.33 -0.78
C ASP A 403 12.20 -9.81 -0.83
N GLU A 404 11.13 -9.21 -1.35
CA GLU A 404 10.85 -7.78 -1.27
C GLU A 404 9.69 -7.56 -0.28
N VAL A 405 10.01 -6.92 0.85
CA VAL A 405 9.09 -6.75 1.98
C VAL A 405 9.12 -5.32 2.53
N SER A 406 8.12 -5.00 3.34
CA SER A 406 8.01 -3.69 4.00
C SER A 406 8.01 -2.53 3.01
N PHE A 407 7.27 -2.69 1.90
CA PHE A 407 7.11 -1.65 0.90
C PHE A 407 6.17 -0.56 1.40
N PHE A 408 6.57 0.70 1.25
CA PHE A 408 5.74 1.86 1.55
C PHE A 408 6.04 3.02 0.60
N VAL A 409 5.15 4.00 0.56
CA VAL A 409 5.20 5.11 -0.39
C VAL A 409 5.08 6.44 0.36
N SER A 410 5.82 7.45 -0.12
CA SER A 410 5.74 8.82 0.41
C SER A 410 4.33 9.41 0.27
N LEU A 411 3.98 10.40 1.10
CA LEU A 411 2.67 11.05 1.10
C LEU A 411 2.24 11.56 -0.28
N ASP A 412 3.18 12.10 -1.05
CA ASP A 412 2.92 12.61 -2.41
C ASP A 412 2.84 11.51 -3.49
N GLY A 413 2.99 10.25 -3.10
CA GLY A 413 2.91 9.10 -4.00
C GLY A 413 4.12 8.89 -4.92
N LYS A 414 5.16 9.72 -4.84
CA LYS A 414 6.22 9.74 -5.86
C LYS A 414 7.41 8.85 -5.54
N LYS A 415 7.67 8.55 -4.26
CA LYS A 415 8.80 7.71 -3.84
C LYS A 415 8.32 6.44 -3.18
N GLY A 416 8.82 5.31 -3.68
CA GLY A 416 8.72 4.01 -3.04
C GLY A 416 9.93 3.73 -2.16
N TYR A 417 9.70 3.00 -1.08
CA TYR A 417 10.71 2.50 -0.14
C TYR A 417 10.44 1.03 0.15
N PHE A 418 11.48 0.26 0.36
CA PHE A 418 11.36 -1.16 0.77
C PHE A 418 12.67 -1.66 1.36
N SER A 419 12.64 -2.81 2.02
CA SER A 419 13.84 -3.48 2.51
C SER A 419 14.20 -4.66 1.61
N SER A 420 15.47 -4.77 1.23
CA SER A 420 15.99 -5.87 0.40
C SER A 420 17.41 -6.24 0.77
N ASN A 421 17.74 -7.52 0.63
CA ASN A 421 19.09 -8.06 0.86
C ASN A 421 19.80 -8.45 -0.44
N ASN A 422 19.22 -8.21 -1.61
CA ASN A 422 19.73 -8.77 -2.87
C ASN A 422 19.90 -7.75 -4.00
N LEU A 423 19.83 -6.45 -3.69
CA LEU A 423 20.08 -5.44 -4.72
C LEU A 423 21.56 -5.32 -5.02
N LYS A 424 21.92 -5.49 -6.31
CA LYS A 424 23.29 -5.47 -6.79
C LYS A 424 23.50 -4.41 -7.86
N SER A 425 24.70 -3.81 -7.86
CA SER A 425 25.16 -2.95 -8.94
C SER A 425 25.32 -3.76 -10.24
N LYS A 426 25.55 -3.05 -11.36
CA LYS A 426 25.85 -3.69 -12.66
C LYS A 426 27.11 -4.57 -12.59
N GLU A 427 28.02 -4.30 -11.66
CA GLU A 427 29.25 -5.07 -11.40
C GLU A 427 29.01 -6.24 -10.41
N GLY A 428 27.76 -6.47 -9.98
CA GLY A 428 27.38 -7.57 -9.09
C GLY A 428 27.68 -7.33 -7.60
N LYS A 429 28.10 -6.11 -7.20
CA LYS A 429 28.33 -5.74 -5.80
C LYS A 429 27.01 -5.37 -5.12
N SER A 430 26.86 -5.67 -3.82
CA SER A 430 25.73 -5.18 -3.03
C SER A 430 25.63 -3.66 -3.12
N LEU A 431 24.40 -3.14 -3.24
CA LEU A 431 24.14 -1.71 -3.22
C LEU A 431 24.09 -1.16 -1.79
N GLY A 432 23.75 -1.99 -0.81
CA GLY A 432 23.69 -1.62 0.59
C GLY A 432 24.85 -2.15 1.43
N PRO A 433 25.10 -1.60 2.63
CA PRO A 433 26.19 -1.99 3.51
C PRO A 433 25.93 -3.25 4.35
N GLY A 434 24.65 -3.65 4.54
CA GLY A 434 24.24 -4.71 5.45
C GLY A 434 23.69 -5.96 4.76
N GLY A 435 22.88 -6.70 5.50
CA GLY A 435 22.06 -7.80 4.99
C GLY A 435 20.78 -7.27 4.38
N LEU A 436 19.79 -6.93 5.21
CA LEU A 436 18.60 -6.19 4.79
C LEU A 436 18.85 -4.69 4.92
N ASP A 437 18.76 -3.96 3.83
CA ASP A 437 18.92 -2.50 3.78
C ASP A 437 17.65 -1.83 3.27
N VAL A 438 17.38 -0.64 3.75
CA VAL A 438 16.26 0.19 3.28
C VAL A 438 16.67 0.95 2.02
N PHE A 439 15.93 0.78 0.94
CA PHE A 439 16.13 1.46 -0.33
C PHE A 439 14.98 2.43 -0.63
N SER A 440 15.27 3.47 -1.39
CA SER A 440 14.30 4.39 -1.95
C SER A 440 14.50 4.55 -3.45
N PHE A 441 13.42 4.78 -4.19
CA PHE A 441 13.43 5.01 -5.64
C PHE A 441 12.22 5.84 -6.08
N ASP A 442 12.27 6.41 -7.28
CA ASP A 442 11.13 7.10 -7.87
C ASP A 442 10.13 6.06 -8.38
N LEU A 443 8.91 6.09 -7.82
CA LEU A 443 7.86 5.15 -8.18
C LEU A 443 7.28 5.52 -9.54
N TYR A 444 7.16 4.57 -10.45
CA TYR A 444 6.59 4.78 -11.77
C TYR A 444 5.08 5.05 -11.70
N GLU A 445 4.54 5.79 -12.67
CA GLU A 445 3.24 6.45 -12.59
C GLU A 445 2.08 5.49 -12.33
N GLU A 446 2.05 4.33 -12.99
CA GLU A 446 0.93 3.38 -12.87
C GLU A 446 0.82 2.73 -11.48
N ALA A 447 1.94 2.64 -10.75
CA ALA A 447 1.94 2.13 -9.38
C ALA A 447 1.73 3.22 -8.32
N ARG A 448 1.73 4.51 -8.70
CA ARG A 448 1.52 5.60 -7.75
C ARG A 448 0.10 5.59 -7.20
N PRO A 449 -0.08 5.84 -5.91
CA PRO A 449 -1.40 6.14 -5.34
C PRO A 449 -1.92 7.50 -5.84
N SER A 450 -3.14 7.83 -5.48
CA SER A 450 -3.66 9.18 -5.74
C SER A 450 -2.82 10.21 -5.00
N GLU A 451 -2.46 11.31 -5.68
CA GLU A 451 -1.67 12.37 -5.06
C GLU A 451 -2.48 13.08 -3.99
N VAL A 452 -1.94 13.11 -2.78
CA VAL A 452 -2.54 13.79 -1.62
C VAL A 452 -1.53 14.73 -0.96
N PHE A 453 -2.05 15.64 -0.16
CA PHE A 453 -1.25 16.54 0.66
C PHE A 453 -1.83 16.70 2.05
N LEU A 454 -0.99 17.00 3.02
CA LEU A 454 -1.36 17.14 4.41
C LEU A 454 -1.56 18.63 4.75
N ILE A 455 -2.67 18.94 5.41
CA ILE A 455 -2.96 20.24 6.01
C ILE A 455 -2.94 20.10 7.53
N ARG A 456 -2.17 20.95 8.18
CA ARG A 456 -2.29 21.20 9.62
C ARG A 456 -3.08 22.47 9.84
N GLY A 457 -3.97 22.46 10.81
CA GLY A 457 -4.82 23.61 11.10
C GLY A 457 -5.06 23.82 12.57
N ILE A 458 -5.61 24.97 12.88
CA ILE A 458 -5.93 25.41 14.23
C ILE A 458 -7.33 26.00 14.22
N LEU A 459 -8.18 25.50 15.10
CA LEU A 459 -9.46 26.10 15.43
C LEU A 459 -9.29 27.03 16.64
N LYS A 460 -9.71 28.28 16.51
CA LYS A 460 -9.62 29.28 17.59
C LYS A 460 -10.79 30.23 17.59
N ASP A 461 -11.04 30.93 18.70
CA ASP A 461 -11.97 32.04 18.73
C ASP A 461 -11.36 33.34 18.14
N ASN A 462 -12.20 34.36 18.08
CA ASN A 462 -11.80 35.68 17.56
C ASN A 462 -10.78 36.40 18.47
N GLU A 463 -10.61 35.96 19.70
CA GLU A 463 -9.63 36.46 20.67
C GLU A 463 -8.31 35.67 20.61
N GLY A 464 -8.27 34.60 19.80
CA GLY A 464 -7.09 33.76 19.60
C GLY A 464 -7.00 32.55 20.52
N LYS A 465 -8.00 32.32 21.39
CA LYS A 465 -8.07 31.15 22.27
C LYS A 465 -8.34 29.88 21.44
N ARG A 466 -7.57 28.85 21.68
CA ARG A 466 -7.71 27.54 21.04
C ARG A 466 -9.02 26.87 21.45
N LEU A 467 -9.69 26.26 20.47
CA LEU A 467 -10.98 25.60 20.65
C LEU A 467 -10.92 24.17 20.10
N GLY A 468 -11.49 23.24 20.86
CA GLY A 468 -11.80 21.93 20.29
C GLY A 468 -13.15 21.95 19.57
N GLY A 469 -13.35 21.04 18.64
CA GLY A 469 -14.62 20.92 17.95
C GLY A 469 -14.55 20.21 16.62
N SER A 470 -15.75 19.97 16.07
CA SER A 470 -15.91 19.26 14.80
C SER A 470 -15.83 20.22 13.61
N ILE A 471 -15.09 19.80 12.60
CA ILE A 471 -14.90 20.51 11.34
C ILE A 471 -15.34 19.59 10.21
N GLU A 472 -16.28 20.06 9.37
CA GLU A 472 -16.60 19.37 8.11
C GLU A 472 -15.55 19.73 7.05
N VAL A 473 -15.04 18.74 6.38
CA VAL A 473 -14.23 18.87 5.17
C VAL A 473 -15.06 18.35 4.00
N PHE A 474 -15.46 19.24 3.13
CA PHE A 474 -16.29 18.95 1.96
C PHE A 474 -15.45 19.01 0.69
N ASN A 475 -15.45 17.95 -0.07
CA ASN A 475 -14.82 17.88 -1.38
C ASN A 475 -15.79 18.39 -2.45
N GLU A 476 -15.49 19.52 -3.06
CA GLU A 476 -16.37 20.19 -4.02
C GLU A 476 -16.49 19.46 -5.36
N THR A 477 -15.55 18.57 -5.66
CA THR A 477 -15.53 17.80 -6.92
C THR A 477 -16.34 16.51 -6.80
N THR A 478 -16.09 15.74 -5.75
CA THR A 478 -16.73 14.44 -5.53
C THR A 478 -18.02 14.53 -4.73
N LEU A 479 -18.31 15.71 -4.15
CA LEU A 479 -19.44 15.97 -3.25
C LEU A 479 -19.42 15.13 -1.97
N GLN A 480 -18.27 14.55 -1.65
CA GLN A 480 -18.08 13.78 -0.42
C GLN A 480 -17.79 14.70 0.75
N LYS A 481 -18.24 14.30 1.92
CA LYS A 481 -17.96 14.99 3.18
C LYS A 481 -17.33 14.05 4.18
N LYS A 482 -16.43 14.58 4.97
CA LYS A 482 -15.85 13.92 6.13
C LYS A 482 -15.81 14.90 7.30
N THR A 483 -15.88 14.40 8.51
CA THR A 483 -15.75 15.18 9.71
C THR A 483 -14.41 14.87 10.36
N ILE A 484 -13.68 15.91 10.73
CA ILE A 484 -12.45 15.83 11.51
C ILE A 484 -12.64 16.58 12.83
N GLU A 485 -11.85 16.24 13.84
CA GLU A 485 -11.94 16.85 15.16
C GLU A 485 -10.71 17.71 15.42
N ALA A 486 -10.93 18.96 15.84
CA ALA A 486 -9.89 19.76 16.46
C ALA A 486 -9.71 19.33 17.92
N ASP A 487 -8.48 19.11 18.35
CA ASP A 487 -8.15 18.66 19.71
C ASP A 487 -8.66 19.68 20.74
N GLN A 488 -9.29 19.16 21.81
CA GLN A 488 -9.91 19.98 22.86
C GLN A 488 -8.90 20.84 23.66
N ARG A 489 -7.63 20.44 23.67
CA ARG A 489 -6.57 21.08 24.47
C ARG A 489 -5.87 22.20 23.71
N ASP A 490 -5.56 21.96 22.43
CA ASP A 490 -4.68 22.83 21.64
C ASP A 490 -5.35 23.34 20.34
N GLY A 491 -6.59 22.92 20.06
CA GLY A 491 -7.33 23.34 18.88
C GLY A 491 -6.72 22.84 17.55
N GLU A 492 -5.71 21.98 17.60
CA GLU A 492 -5.06 21.48 16.40
C GLU A 492 -5.92 20.43 15.68
N PHE A 493 -5.86 20.46 14.37
CA PHE A 493 -6.45 19.43 13.51
C PHE A 493 -5.54 19.13 12.32
N VAL A 494 -5.69 17.95 11.76
CA VAL A 494 -4.97 17.51 10.58
C VAL A 494 -5.95 16.92 9.59
N ALA A 495 -5.75 17.23 8.31
CA ALA A 495 -6.49 16.61 7.21
C ALA A 495 -5.54 16.20 6.09
N ILE A 496 -5.85 15.07 5.44
CA ILE A 496 -5.23 14.67 4.19
C ILE A 496 -6.26 14.85 3.07
N LEU A 497 -5.85 15.51 2.02
CA LEU A 497 -6.68 16.01 0.93
C LEU A 497 -6.11 15.58 -0.42
N GLU A 498 -6.99 15.30 -1.38
CA GLU A 498 -6.64 15.01 -2.76
C GLU A 498 -6.08 16.28 -3.44
N ALA A 499 -4.90 16.16 -4.08
CA ALA A 499 -4.12 17.30 -4.56
C ALA A 499 -4.81 18.13 -5.67
N ASN A 500 -5.59 17.48 -6.53
CA ASN A 500 -6.18 18.11 -7.72
C ASN A 500 -7.65 18.51 -7.52
N GLN A 501 -8.06 18.73 -6.26
CA GLN A 501 -9.45 19.01 -5.92
C GLN A 501 -9.55 20.20 -4.97
N VAL A 502 -10.74 20.80 -4.92
CA VAL A 502 -11.06 21.91 -4.00
C VAL A 502 -11.77 21.35 -2.77
N HIS A 503 -11.29 21.69 -1.61
CA HIS A 503 -11.85 21.25 -0.33
C HIS A 503 -12.29 22.46 0.50
N THR A 504 -13.51 22.43 1.01
CA THR A 504 -14.03 23.46 1.90
C THR A 504 -14.08 22.94 3.33
N PHE A 505 -13.36 23.60 4.21
CA PHE A 505 -13.42 23.39 5.65
C PHE A 505 -14.49 24.28 6.25
N SER A 506 -15.39 23.74 7.06
CA SER A 506 -16.37 24.52 7.80
C SER A 506 -16.50 24.04 9.25
N VAL A 507 -16.63 24.99 10.17
CA VAL A 507 -16.84 24.69 11.59
C VAL A 507 -18.26 24.22 11.81
N GLU A 508 -18.41 23.04 12.44
CA GLU A 508 -19.70 22.41 12.67
C GLU A 508 -20.06 22.22 14.15
N THR A 509 -19.21 22.71 15.03
CA THR A 509 -19.43 22.60 16.48
C THR A 509 -20.66 23.41 16.91
N PRO A 510 -21.64 22.79 17.58
CA PRO A 510 -22.82 23.49 18.06
C PRO A 510 -22.48 24.69 18.97
N GLY A 511 -23.14 25.82 18.77
CA GLY A 511 -22.91 27.06 19.53
C GLY A 511 -21.73 27.91 19.04
N LEU A 512 -20.96 27.42 18.05
CA LEU A 512 -19.94 28.21 17.35
C LEU A 512 -20.54 28.81 16.06
N ALA A 513 -20.16 30.04 15.77
CA ALA A 513 -20.55 30.73 14.55
C ALA A 513 -19.91 30.09 13.32
N PHE A 514 -20.54 30.22 12.18
CA PHE A 514 -20.04 29.70 10.94
C PHE A 514 -18.68 30.31 10.59
N SER A 515 -17.74 29.46 10.26
CA SER A 515 -16.45 29.82 9.68
C SER A 515 -16.08 28.77 8.64
N ALA A 516 -15.69 29.19 7.46
CA ALA A 516 -15.28 28.27 6.41
C ALA A 516 -14.09 28.82 5.61
N LYS A 517 -13.32 27.91 5.01
CA LYS A 517 -12.21 28.24 4.14
C LYS A 517 -12.02 27.17 3.06
N SER A 518 -11.84 27.59 1.80
CA SER A 518 -11.54 26.69 0.69
C SER A 518 -10.04 26.58 0.49
N ILE A 519 -9.59 25.33 0.34
CA ILE A 519 -8.18 24.96 0.20
C ILE A 519 -8.01 24.14 -1.07
N THR A 520 -6.96 24.50 -1.83
CA THR A 520 -6.35 23.69 -2.88
C THR A 520 -4.88 23.48 -2.52
N LYS A 521 -4.21 22.59 -3.21
CA LYS A 521 -2.78 22.37 -2.99
C LYS A 521 -1.95 23.64 -3.22
N GLU A 522 -2.34 24.47 -4.21
CA GLU A 522 -1.63 25.69 -4.58
C GLU A 522 -1.78 26.81 -3.55
N ASN A 523 -2.92 26.88 -2.85
CA ASN A 523 -3.20 27.90 -1.84
C ASN A 523 -3.03 27.40 -0.39
N ALA A 524 -2.61 26.14 -0.22
CA ALA A 524 -2.32 25.57 1.08
C ALA A 524 -1.10 26.25 1.72
N ASN A 525 -1.32 26.90 2.85
CA ASN A 525 -0.24 27.45 3.68
C ASN A 525 0.18 26.40 4.72
N ASP A 526 1.30 26.62 5.38
CA ASP A 526 1.83 25.69 6.39
C ASP A 526 0.83 25.38 7.52
N THR A 527 -0.05 26.35 7.87
CA THR A 527 -1.06 26.15 8.91
C THR A 527 -2.37 26.84 8.55
N LEU A 528 -3.45 26.06 8.42
CA LEU A 528 -4.81 26.57 8.21
C LEU A 528 -5.39 27.10 9.53
N THR A 529 -5.78 28.35 9.57
CA THR A 529 -6.51 28.91 10.71
C THR A 529 -8.00 29.02 10.38
N LEU A 530 -8.82 28.38 11.20
CA LEU A 530 -10.27 28.59 11.27
C LEU A 530 -10.58 29.42 12.53
N ALA A 531 -11.03 30.65 12.35
CA ALA A 531 -11.44 31.52 13.42
C ALA A 531 -12.96 31.59 13.48
N THR A 532 -13.54 31.45 14.68
CA THR A 532 -14.99 31.48 14.89
C THR A 532 -15.31 32.19 16.20
N GLY A 533 -16.57 32.52 16.41
CA GLY A 533 -17.08 33.10 17.67
C GLY A 533 -18.24 32.29 18.21
N LYS A 534 -18.82 32.72 19.31
CA LYS A 534 -20.08 32.17 19.77
C LYS A 534 -21.26 32.68 18.92
N VAL A 535 -22.29 31.86 18.77
CA VAL A 535 -23.55 32.27 18.15
C VAL A 535 -24.28 33.15 19.13
N ASN A 536 -24.06 34.46 19.04
CA ASN A 536 -24.71 35.47 19.89
C ASN A 536 -25.57 36.39 19.01
N GLN A 537 -26.69 36.91 19.56
CA GLN A 537 -27.48 37.93 18.89
C GLN A 537 -26.61 39.15 18.56
N GLY A 538 -26.70 39.67 17.34
CA GLY A 538 -25.91 40.80 16.85
C GLY A 538 -24.50 40.45 16.41
N ALA A 539 -24.03 39.20 16.63
CA ALA A 539 -22.78 38.76 16.06
C ALA A 539 -22.83 38.84 14.53
N ALA A 540 -21.82 39.49 13.92
CA ALA A 540 -21.71 39.63 12.51
C ALA A 540 -20.49 38.90 12.00
N PHE A 541 -20.61 38.21 10.90
CA PHE A 541 -19.48 37.58 10.19
C PHE A 541 -19.52 37.93 8.70
N ASN A 542 -18.35 38.22 8.18
CA ASN A 542 -18.13 38.58 6.80
C ASN A 542 -17.53 37.39 6.08
N PHE A 543 -18.14 37.02 4.96
CA PHE A 543 -17.46 36.12 4.03
C PHE A 543 -16.58 36.97 3.13
N SER A 544 -15.28 37.01 3.43
CA SER A 544 -14.27 37.72 2.60
C SER A 544 -14.22 37.16 1.17
N GLU A 545 -14.83 36.03 0.93
CA GLU A 545 -14.79 35.27 -0.32
C GLU A 545 -16.13 35.27 -1.07
N LEU A 546 -17.11 36.03 -0.59
CA LEU A 546 -18.38 36.24 -1.30
C LEU A 546 -18.21 37.32 -2.36
N TYR A 547 -17.51 36.94 -3.44
CA TYR A 547 -17.28 37.85 -4.57
C TYR A 547 -18.45 37.84 -5.55
N PHE A 548 -18.93 39.02 -5.83
CA PHE A 548 -19.71 39.31 -7.03
C PHE A 548 -18.79 39.89 -8.08
N GLU A 549 -19.03 39.59 -9.33
CA GLU A 549 -18.35 40.30 -10.43
C GLU A 549 -18.66 41.79 -10.36
N THR A 550 -17.79 42.63 -10.91
CA THR A 550 -17.98 44.10 -10.93
C THR A 550 -19.32 44.43 -11.58
N ASN A 551 -20.15 45.21 -10.89
CA ASN A 551 -21.51 45.58 -11.28
C ASN A 551 -22.48 44.43 -11.55
N SER A 552 -22.17 43.22 -11.08
CA SER A 552 -23.01 42.03 -11.23
C SER A 552 -23.69 41.66 -9.89
N ILE A 553 -24.83 40.99 -10.01
CA ILE A 553 -25.53 40.32 -8.92
C ILE A 553 -25.38 38.81 -8.97
N THR A 554 -24.62 38.31 -9.95
CA THR A 554 -24.39 36.87 -10.13
C THR A 554 -23.36 36.39 -9.14
N LEU A 555 -23.72 35.34 -8.39
CA LEU A 555 -22.81 34.66 -7.46
C LEU A 555 -21.76 33.85 -8.22
N SER A 556 -20.50 34.07 -7.89
CA SER A 556 -19.39 33.26 -8.41
C SER A 556 -19.51 31.80 -7.97
N SER A 557 -18.82 30.88 -8.63
CA SER A 557 -18.77 29.46 -8.22
C SER A 557 -18.24 29.31 -6.79
N GLN A 558 -17.22 30.08 -6.43
CA GLN A 558 -16.66 30.12 -5.08
C GLN A 558 -17.68 30.61 -4.06
N ALA A 559 -18.41 31.71 -4.35
CA ALA A 559 -19.48 32.19 -3.46
C ALA A 559 -20.58 31.14 -3.24
N LYS A 560 -20.98 30.43 -4.30
CA LYS A 560 -21.96 29.33 -4.19
C LYS A 560 -21.47 28.20 -3.30
N THR A 561 -20.19 27.84 -3.38
CA THR A 561 -19.56 26.84 -2.52
C THR A 561 -19.65 27.22 -1.05
N TYR A 562 -19.28 28.44 -0.71
CA TYR A 562 -19.41 28.95 0.68
C TYR A 562 -20.86 28.99 1.16
N LEU A 563 -21.77 29.44 0.33
CA LEU A 563 -23.19 29.49 0.69
C LEU A 563 -23.80 28.09 0.86
N LYS A 564 -23.35 27.09 0.13
CA LYS A 564 -23.71 25.69 0.37
C LYS A 564 -23.21 25.20 1.74
N ALA A 565 -21.96 25.50 2.10
CA ALA A 565 -21.44 25.17 3.43
C ALA A 565 -22.24 25.91 4.52
N PHE A 566 -22.57 27.18 4.28
CA PHE A 566 -23.36 27.98 5.20
C PHE A 566 -24.82 27.46 5.35
N SER A 567 -25.46 27.01 4.27
CA SER A 567 -26.80 26.42 4.36
C SER A 567 -26.78 25.13 5.20
N ARG A 568 -25.77 24.29 5.05
CA ARG A 568 -25.60 23.08 5.89
C ARG A 568 -25.45 23.43 7.38
N TRP A 569 -24.68 24.50 7.68
CA TRP A 569 -24.54 24.99 9.05
C TRP A 569 -25.90 25.51 9.58
N LEU A 570 -26.68 26.27 8.80
CA LEU A 570 -28.01 26.73 9.16
C LEU A 570 -28.99 25.56 9.40
N ASP A 571 -28.90 24.49 8.62
CA ASP A 571 -29.71 23.28 8.80
C ASP A 571 -29.45 22.58 10.13
N LYS A 572 -28.19 22.60 10.58
CA LYS A 572 -27.80 22.04 11.89
C LYS A 572 -28.18 22.99 13.06
N ASN A 573 -28.25 24.29 12.81
CA ASN A 573 -28.60 25.32 13.78
C ASN A 573 -30.01 25.86 13.49
N THR A 574 -31.02 25.02 13.67
CA THR A 574 -32.40 25.27 13.24
C THR A 574 -33.09 26.50 13.87
N THR A 575 -32.62 26.94 15.04
CA THR A 575 -33.13 28.12 15.75
C THR A 575 -32.56 29.44 15.24
N VAL A 576 -31.44 29.40 14.55
CA VAL A 576 -30.70 30.59 14.12
C VAL A 576 -31.46 31.33 13.03
N GLN A 577 -31.67 32.64 13.24
CA GLN A 577 -32.19 33.57 12.26
C GLN A 577 -31.12 34.59 11.89
N ILE A 578 -31.04 34.96 10.61
CA ILE A 578 -30.00 35.84 10.09
C ILE A 578 -30.55 37.00 9.29
N ALA A 579 -29.81 38.12 9.29
CA ALA A 579 -29.95 39.20 8.31
C ALA A 579 -28.73 39.20 7.35
N ILE A 580 -29.00 39.36 6.07
CA ILE A 580 -27.98 39.50 5.02
C ILE A 580 -27.89 40.96 4.63
N HIS A 581 -26.74 41.59 4.90
CA HIS A 581 -26.50 43.00 4.64
C HIS A 581 -25.55 43.17 3.44
N GLY A 582 -25.99 43.82 2.37
CA GLY A 582 -25.17 44.15 1.22
C GLY A 582 -24.56 45.55 1.36
N HIS A 583 -23.27 45.69 1.02
CA HIS A 583 -22.54 46.95 1.09
C HIS A 583 -21.78 47.24 -0.21
N THR A 584 -21.56 48.50 -0.52
CA THR A 584 -20.69 48.96 -1.62
C THR A 584 -19.59 49.89 -1.08
N ASP A 585 -18.60 50.19 -1.91
CA ASP A 585 -17.76 51.38 -1.73
C ASP A 585 -18.54 52.67 -2.12
N ASN A 586 -17.86 53.82 -2.07
CA ASN A 586 -18.43 55.11 -2.36
C ASN A 586 -18.33 55.53 -3.85
N VAL A 587 -17.99 54.61 -4.75
CA VAL A 587 -17.85 54.91 -6.19
C VAL A 587 -19.21 54.85 -6.87
N GLY A 588 -19.60 55.88 -7.60
CA GLY A 588 -20.85 55.95 -8.33
C GLY A 588 -22.01 56.62 -7.58
N ASP A 589 -23.21 56.57 -8.17
CA ASP A 589 -24.43 57.15 -7.61
C ASP A 589 -24.93 56.41 -6.36
N SER A 590 -25.38 57.15 -5.35
CA SER A 590 -25.81 56.61 -4.07
C SER A 590 -27.02 55.68 -4.18
N ASN A 591 -28.01 56.04 -5.03
CA ASN A 591 -29.21 55.25 -5.25
C ASN A 591 -28.91 53.98 -6.02
N ALA A 592 -28.00 54.07 -7.01
CA ALA A 592 -27.50 52.89 -7.73
C ALA A 592 -26.77 51.93 -6.79
N ASN A 593 -25.92 52.44 -5.90
CA ASN A 593 -25.22 51.65 -4.88
C ASN A 593 -26.19 50.98 -3.89
N LEU A 594 -27.25 51.69 -3.45
CA LEU A 594 -28.28 51.12 -2.60
C LEU A 594 -29.06 50.01 -3.32
N ALA A 595 -29.44 50.22 -4.58
CA ALA A 595 -30.11 49.19 -5.37
C ALA A 595 -29.22 47.98 -5.63
N LEU A 596 -27.93 48.19 -6.02
CA LEU A 596 -26.97 47.10 -6.26
C LEU A 596 -26.78 46.26 -4.98
N SER A 597 -26.57 46.89 -3.83
CA SER A 597 -26.37 46.19 -2.57
C SER A 597 -27.59 45.41 -2.13
N SER A 598 -28.82 45.98 -2.33
CA SER A 598 -30.09 45.28 -2.05
C SER A 598 -30.26 44.06 -2.96
N ASN A 599 -29.99 44.21 -4.26
CA ASN A 599 -30.08 43.10 -5.20
C ASN A 599 -29.08 41.97 -4.88
N ARG A 600 -27.87 42.31 -4.47
CA ARG A 600 -26.87 41.31 -3.99
C ARG A 600 -27.31 40.58 -2.75
N ALA A 601 -27.80 41.27 -1.74
CA ALA A 601 -28.35 40.66 -0.53
C ALA A 601 -29.53 39.72 -0.85
N ASN A 602 -30.41 40.13 -1.77
CA ASN A 602 -31.52 39.30 -2.22
C ASN A 602 -31.06 38.08 -3.04
N ALA A 603 -30.02 38.19 -3.86
CA ALA A 603 -29.45 37.06 -4.58
C ALA A 603 -28.89 35.98 -3.63
N VAL A 604 -28.24 36.41 -2.54
CA VAL A 604 -27.78 35.50 -1.49
C VAL A 604 -28.97 34.87 -0.75
N LYS A 605 -29.97 35.66 -0.38
CA LYS A 605 -31.21 35.14 0.25
C LYS A 605 -31.86 34.08 -0.64
N GLN A 606 -32.05 34.40 -1.93
CA GLN A 606 -32.67 33.44 -2.85
C GLN A 606 -31.90 32.14 -2.95
N PHE A 607 -30.54 32.19 -3.01
CA PHE A 607 -29.71 30.99 -3.01
C PHE A 607 -29.93 30.12 -1.77
N LEU A 608 -30.04 30.73 -0.57
CA LEU A 608 -30.30 29.99 0.67
C LEU A 608 -31.73 29.41 0.71
N LEU A 609 -32.72 30.11 0.17
CA LEU A 609 -34.09 29.58 0.01
C LEU A 609 -34.11 28.37 -0.94
N ASP A 610 -33.42 28.48 -2.07
CA ASP A 610 -33.29 27.39 -3.05
C ASP A 610 -32.52 26.19 -2.45
N SER A 611 -31.69 26.42 -1.42
CA SER A 611 -30.97 25.40 -0.65
C SER A 611 -31.81 24.81 0.49
N GLY A 612 -33.09 25.20 0.64
CA GLY A 612 -34.03 24.64 1.62
C GLY A 612 -34.18 25.40 2.93
N ILE A 613 -33.48 26.53 3.12
CA ILE A 613 -33.63 27.31 4.36
C ILE A 613 -34.96 28.08 4.37
N GLU A 614 -35.71 28.01 5.47
CA GLU A 614 -37.04 28.65 5.59
C GLU A 614 -36.94 30.18 5.51
N SER A 615 -37.87 30.79 4.74
CA SER A 615 -37.88 32.23 4.47
C SER A 615 -37.97 33.09 5.73
N GLN A 616 -38.66 32.61 6.77
CA GLN A 616 -38.82 33.29 8.08
C GLN A 616 -37.48 33.39 8.87
N ARG A 617 -36.49 32.64 8.47
CA ARG A 617 -35.17 32.65 9.11
C ARG A 617 -34.19 33.63 8.44
N ILE A 618 -34.57 34.27 7.31
CA ILE A 618 -33.63 35.06 6.51
C ILE A 618 -34.24 36.41 6.17
N GLU A 619 -33.58 37.49 6.60
CA GLU A 619 -33.84 38.86 6.15
C GLU A 619 -32.73 39.29 5.18
N ALA A 620 -33.03 40.18 4.23
CA ALA A 620 -32.05 40.75 3.30
C ALA A 620 -32.24 42.27 3.21
N LYS A 621 -31.11 43.01 3.30
CA LYS A 621 -31.13 44.48 3.24
C LYS A 621 -29.84 45.02 2.61
N GLY A 622 -29.99 45.97 1.69
CA GLY A 622 -28.87 46.75 1.15
C GLY A 622 -28.66 48.03 1.96
N PHE A 623 -27.42 48.40 2.13
CA PHE A 623 -26.96 49.64 2.78
C PHE A 623 -26.18 50.58 1.84
N GLY A 624 -25.90 50.16 0.59
CA GLY A 624 -25.07 50.93 -0.29
C GLY A 624 -23.71 51.27 0.34
N SER A 625 -23.26 52.49 0.21
CA SER A 625 -22.00 53.00 0.78
C SER A 625 -22.17 53.63 2.19
N THR A 626 -23.35 53.54 2.80
CA THR A 626 -23.68 54.27 4.04
C THR A 626 -23.03 53.71 5.32
N LYS A 627 -22.52 52.45 5.27
CA LYS A 627 -21.89 51.78 6.40
C LYS A 627 -20.49 51.26 6.04
N PRO A 628 -19.50 52.15 5.84
CA PRO A 628 -18.13 51.71 5.53
C PRO A 628 -17.46 51.14 6.79
N ILE A 629 -16.64 50.10 6.62
CA ILE A 629 -15.80 49.51 7.66
C ILE A 629 -14.30 49.88 7.49
N ALA A 630 -13.95 50.51 6.35
CA ALA A 630 -12.61 50.97 6.04
C ALA A 630 -12.69 52.30 5.25
N SER A 631 -11.52 52.97 5.14
CA SER A 631 -11.44 54.23 4.37
C SER A 631 -11.73 54.01 2.88
N ASN A 632 -12.67 54.75 2.33
CA ASN A 632 -12.90 54.76 0.88
C ASN A 632 -11.84 55.56 0.07
N ALA A 633 -10.80 56.12 0.72
CA ALA A 633 -9.72 56.82 0.08
C ALA A 633 -8.70 55.88 -0.58
N THR A 634 -8.63 54.61 -0.15
CA THR A 634 -7.67 53.63 -0.66
C THR A 634 -8.37 52.49 -1.42
N PRO A 635 -7.72 51.90 -2.43
CA PRO A 635 -8.25 50.72 -3.13
C PRO A 635 -8.57 49.55 -2.17
N GLU A 636 -7.70 49.31 -1.21
CA GLU A 636 -7.83 48.24 -0.19
C GLU A 636 -9.06 48.49 0.72
N GLY A 637 -9.26 49.74 1.14
CA GLY A 637 -10.41 50.12 1.96
C GLY A 637 -11.72 50.01 1.17
N LYS A 638 -11.75 50.44 -0.11
CA LYS A 638 -12.89 50.22 -1.00
C LYS A 638 -13.20 48.74 -1.16
N SER A 639 -12.17 47.91 -1.32
CA SER A 639 -12.36 46.46 -1.43
C SER A 639 -13.02 45.88 -0.16
N LYS A 640 -12.60 46.29 1.03
CA LYS A 640 -13.21 45.86 2.29
C LYS A 640 -14.66 46.35 2.43
N ASN A 641 -15.01 47.52 1.89
CA ASN A 641 -16.34 48.06 1.93
C ASN A 641 -17.33 47.34 0.99
N ARG A 642 -16.84 46.80 -0.14
CA ARG A 642 -17.62 45.90 -1.03
C ARG A 642 -17.75 44.52 -0.43
N ARG A 643 -18.69 44.34 0.49
CA ARG A 643 -18.89 43.10 1.26
C ARG A 643 -20.35 42.70 1.39
N THR A 644 -20.57 41.45 1.69
CA THR A 644 -21.83 40.91 2.20
C THR A 644 -21.59 40.45 3.64
N GLU A 645 -22.39 40.98 4.55
CA GLU A 645 -22.31 40.73 5.99
C GLU A 645 -23.52 39.90 6.44
N PHE A 646 -23.30 38.89 7.27
CA PHE A 646 -24.36 38.09 7.87
C PHE A 646 -24.43 38.41 9.37
N VAL A 647 -25.62 38.80 9.82
CA VAL A 647 -25.84 39.17 11.22
C VAL A 647 -26.80 38.20 11.85
N ILE A 648 -26.47 37.67 13.01
CA ILE A 648 -27.38 36.79 13.79
C ILE A 648 -28.47 37.64 14.44
N LEU A 649 -29.68 37.43 14.01
CA LEU A 649 -30.86 38.09 14.61
C LEU A 649 -31.33 37.35 15.86
N LYS A 650 -31.28 36.02 15.79
CA LYS A 650 -31.64 35.13 16.88
C LYS A 650 -30.70 33.93 16.86
N PRO A 651 -30.08 33.54 17.99
CA PRO A 651 -29.21 32.38 18.11
C PRO A 651 -29.95 31.04 18.16
#